data_19e51756800a5e5374cf0fe6b6c6a4aa
#
_entry.id   19e51756800a5e5374cf0fe6b6c6a4aa
#
_cell.length_a   1.000
_cell.length_b   1.000
_cell.length_c   1.000
_cell.angle_alpha   90.00
_cell.angle_beta   90.00
_cell.angle_gamma   90.00
#
_symmetry.space_group_name_H-M   'P 1'
#
loop_
_entity.id
_entity.type
_entity.pdbx_description
1 polymer ?
#
loop_
_entity_poly.entity_id
_entity_poly.type
_entity_poly.pdbx_seq_one_letter_code
_entity_poly.pdbx_strand_id
1 'polypeptide(L)'
;MKKYTIAFVALLMVTAVNVAAQKKAAAPPVTVTDDGRIYTLSNGFITAKVNKRTADLISVKTTATVTPDVELMGYVSGHHAGYWEQSPALAAREVASITIDPATVHGERGEVSVKGYSDGKSILGPNPTAAGQGGGLIADLEIRYTLERGAKGLYTYAIFTHQDTYPAGSVGESRFGFKLNGSVFDWMSIDEQRNFLMPTGKDWDSATDLNMKEARRFTTGIYKGRAEHKYDYSAKQSKIPAFGWSSTKEKVGLYIINPSFEYLSSGPNHYELTGHLDDGDGGDPTLLNYWRGTHYGGSELNFAANEPWTKVVGPMFIYIPSGKEPKALYADALKQATVEQNRWPYSWVQGVDYTPAAERSTVKGQIKLVDPQMPMPKFTNLLVGLSYPDEPPIPRTVRPVRIDTAAPTRAETPRPTIVDTAIPKLPNGRVANRGTYLPPRAAGARSFVFPPQPLHWQNDAKHYEFWTNGSSDGKFTILNVRPGTYQLHAIADGVFGAYDATATIQITPGQQIDLGTIEWKPVRYGQQIFQIGTPNRSAKEFFKGDDHWHWGMYIEYAKYFPNDINFTVGVSDPAKDWYIYHVPHDTTFKPSGQDIGRATPWNIHFTMPANAPIAGKATLRFGIAGSGARSLGIMVNGKDVGPFTDIGGGGSSPIRDGIEGTWVERDFVFDASLLTTGKNTITLTVPGGSVASGMCYDVLRLEVAPANQ
;
A
#
# COMPACT_ATOMS: atom_id res chain seq x y z
N MET A 1 -73.31 -53.71 -27.94
CA MET A 1 -72.12 -52.94 -28.03
C MET A 1 -71.53 -52.82 -26.62
N LYS A 2 -70.63 -53.73 -26.27
CA LYS A 2 -70.01 -53.77 -24.93
C LYS A 2 -68.60 -53.10 -25.00
N LYS A 3 -68.39 -52.10 -24.19
CA LYS A 3 -67.10 -51.46 -24.00
C LYS A 3 -66.26 -52.27 -22.99
N TYR A 4 -65.11 -52.73 -23.38
CA TYR A 4 -64.11 -53.29 -22.46
C TYR A 4 -63.09 -52.20 -22.07
N THR A 5 -63.03 -51.96 -20.75
CA THR A 5 -62.01 -51.06 -20.13
C THR A 5 -60.89 -51.98 -19.67
N ILE A 6 -59.67 -51.78 -20.22
CA ILE A 6 -58.44 -52.44 -19.78
C ILE A 6 -57.75 -51.52 -18.76
N ALA A 7 -57.65 -52.00 -17.51
CA ALA A 7 -56.90 -51.34 -16.46
C ALA A 7 -55.43 -51.78 -16.56
N PHE A 8 -54.50 -50.81 -16.76
CA PHE A 8 -53.07 -51.02 -16.68
C PHE A 8 -52.61 -50.74 -15.23
N VAL A 9 -52.18 -51.78 -14.51
CA VAL A 9 -51.56 -51.67 -13.21
C VAL A 9 -50.03 -51.47 -13.46
N ALA A 10 -49.56 -50.29 -13.26
CA ALA A 10 -48.14 -50.01 -13.28
C ALA A 10 -47.52 -50.27 -11.89
N LEU A 11 -46.69 -51.31 -11.81
CA LEU A 11 -45.92 -51.66 -10.62
C LEU A 11 -44.69 -50.76 -10.55
N LEU A 12 -44.68 -49.70 -9.70
CA LEU A 12 -43.57 -48.88 -9.40
C LEU A 12 -42.63 -49.61 -8.41
N MET A 13 -41.53 -50.17 -8.90
CA MET A 13 -40.40 -50.56 -8.06
C MET A 13 -39.65 -49.32 -7.63
N VAL A 14 -39.80 -48.89 -6.40
CA VAL A 14 -38.95 -47.88 -5.76
C VAL A 14 -37.70 -48.60 -5.31
N THR A 15 -36.63 -48.48 -6.11
CA THR A 15 -35.28 -48.83 -5.65
C THR A 15 -34.79 -47.70 -4.75
N ALA A 16 -34.82 -47.90 -3.44
CA ALA A 16 -34.19 -47.01 -2.47
C ALA A 16 -32.65 -47.12 -2.66
N VAL A 17 -32.10 -46.19 -3.40
CA VAL A 17 -30.66 -45.99 -3.41
C VAL A 17 -30.29 -45.36 -2.05
N ASN A 18 -29.77 -46.20 -1.15
CA ASN A 18 -29.10 -45.74 0.06
C ASN A 18 -27.81 -44.99 -0.38
N VAL A 19 -27.90 -43.68 -0.61
CA VAL A 19 -26.74 -42.82 -0.65
C VAL A 19 -26.27 -42.71 0.80
N ALA A 20 -25.40 -43.64 1.20
CA ALA A 20 -24.62 -43.47 2.41
C ALA A 20 -23.83 -42.18 2.23
N ALA A 21 -24.25 -41.09 2.87
CA ALA A 21 -23.48 -39.87 3.00
C ALA A 21 -22.18 -40.29 3.69
N GLN A 22 -21.12 -40.46 2.91
CA GLN A 22 -19.79 -40.70 3.44
C GLN A 22 -19.48 -39.54 4.39
N LYS A 23 -19.54 -39.81 5.70
CA LYS A 23 -19.13 -38.83 6.71
C LYS A 23 -17.71 -38.43 6.35
N LYS A 24 -17.56 -37.20 5.84
CA LYS A 24 -16.24 -36.63 5.56
C LYS A 24 -15.43 -36.77 6.84
N ALA A 25 -14.32 -37.49 6.78
CA ALA A 25 -13.47 -37.68 7.94
C ALA A 25 -13.13 -36.31 8.54
N ALA A 26 -13.24 -36.18 9.86
CA ALA A 26 -12.91 -34.94 10.54
C ALA A 26 -11.46 -34.56 10.21
N ALA A 27 -11.23 -33.27 9.93
CA ALA A 27 -9.88 -32.80 9.68
C ALA A 27 -8.97 -33.14 10.88
N PRO A 28 -7.68 -33.44 10.67
CA PRO A 28 -6.74 -33.72 11.75
C PRO A 28 -6.69 -32.55 12.75
N PRO A 29 -6.49 -32.82 14.04
CA PRO A 29 -6.31 -31.78 15.04
C PRO A 29 -5.05 -30.97 14.76
N VAL A 30 -5.04 -29.72 15.21
CA VAL A 30 -3.81 -28.91 15.22
C VAL A 30 -2.86 -29.48 16.30
N THR A 31 -1.58 -29.50 15.95
CA THR A 31 -0.49 -29.78 16.87
C THR A 31 0.51 -28.65 16.86
N VAL A 32 1.12 -28.38 18.00
CA VAL A 32 2.27 -27.49 18.15
C VAL A 32 3.37 -28.28 18.87
N THR A 33 4.54 -28.35 18.25
CA THR A 33 5.72 -28.96 18.86
C THR A 33 6.84 -27.94 18.99
N ASP A 34 7.67 -28.10 20.00
CA ASP A 34 8.78 -27.21 20.33
C ASP A 34 10.07 -28.06 20.44
N ASP A 35 11.04 -27.77 19.59
CA ASP A 35 12.36 -28.44 19.64
C ASP A 35 13.41 -27.60 20.41
N GLY A 36 12.98 -26.54 21.09
CA GLY A 36 13.83 -25.60 21.81
C GLY A 36 14.24 -24.37 20.95
N ARG A 37 14.25 -24.48 19.62
CA ARG A 37 14.65 -23.42 18.70
C ARG A 37 13.53 -23.01 17.75
N ILE A 38 12.66 -23.94 17.41
CA ILE A 38 11.63 -23.81 16.38
C ILE A 38 10.32 -24.34 16.92
N TYR A 39 9.24 -23.58 16.70
CA TYR A 39 7.89 -24.12 16.81
C TYR A 39 7.47 -24.72 15.47
N THR A 40 6.90 -25.91 15.49
CA THR A 40 6.25 -26.52 14.34
C THR A 40 4.75 -26.63 14.59
N LEU A 41 3.96 -25.93 13.79
CA LEU A 41 2.49 -26.00 13.79
C LEU A 41 2.05 -26.90 12.63
N SER A 42 1.14 -27.84 12.88
CA SER A 42 0.58 -28.69 11.81
C SER A 42 -0.91 -28.97 12.05
N ASN A 43 -1.69 -29.01 10.98
CA ASN A 43 -3.09 -29.44 10.98
C ASN A 43 -3.36 -30.60 10.00
N GLY A 44 -2.29 -31.27 9.53
CA GLY A 44 -2.36 -32.34 8.54
C GLY A 44 -2.46 -31.87 7.08
N PHE A 45 -2.77 -30.59 6.83
CA PHE A 45 -2.76 -29.97 5.49
C PHE A 45 -1.60 -29.01 5.31
N ILE A 46 -1.33 -28.22 6.33
CA ILE A 46 -0.25 -27.24 6.39
C ILE A 46 0.69 -27.66 7.53
N THR A 47 1.98 -27.54 7.27
CA THR A 47 3.04 -27.59 8.28
C THR A 47 3.85 -26.31 8.17
N ALA A 48 3.88 -25.53 9.24
CA ALA A 48 4.57 -24.26 9.34
C ALA A 48 5.62 -24.29 10.46
N LYS A 49 6.80 -23.71 10.22
CA LYS A 49 7.88 -23.64 11.22
C LYS A 49 8.24 -22.19 11.51
N VAL A 50 8.26 -21.84 12.78
CA VAL A 50 8.55 -20.50 13.28
C VAL A 50 9.82 -20.52 14.11
N ASN A 51 10.76 -19.65 13.79
CA ASN A 51 12.00 -19.48 14.54
C ASN A 51 11.72 -18.70 15.83
N LYS A 52 12.03 -19.28 16.98
CA LYS A 52 11.76 -18.70 18.32
C LYS A 52 12.60 -17.47 18.62
N ARG A 53 13.71 -17.26 17.94
CA ARG A 53 14.60 -16.12 18.14
C ARG A 53 14.24 -14.90 17.28
N THR A 54 13.89 -15.15 16.01
CA THR A 54 13.67 -14.05 15.02
C THR A 54 12.19 -13.82 14.73
N ALA A 55 11.31 -14.73 15.13
CA ALA A 55 9.91 -14.80 14.74
C ALA A 55 9.67 -15.05 13.24
N ASP A 56 10.70 -15.43 12.47
CA ASP A 56 10.54 -15.71 11.05
C ASP A 56 9.78 -17.02 10.83
N LEU A 57 8.89 -17.01 9.84
CA LEU A 57 8.21 -18.19 9.32
C LEU A 57 9.14 -18.88 8.32
N ILE A 58 10.00 -19.74 8.82
CA ILE A 58 11.14 -20.32 8.08
C ILE A 58 10.80 -21.48 7.15
N SER A 59 9.62 -22.07 7.28
CA SER A 59 9.17 -23.17 6.42
C SER A 59 7.66 -23.17 6.36
N VAL A 60 7.12 -23.37 5.17
CA VAL A 60 5.70 -23.66 4.95
C VAL A 60 5.60 -24.77 3.91
N LYS A 61 4.95 -25.86 4.28
CA LYS A 61 4.65 -26.98 3.40
C LYS A 61 3.17 -27.30 3.41
N THR A 62 2.68 -27.82 2.29
CA THR A 62 1.31 -28.35 2.19
C THR A 62 1.31 -29.73 1.58
N THR A 63 0.37 -30.56 2.01
CA THR A 63 0.17 -31.92 1.44
C THR A 63 -0.46 -31.91 0.05
N ALA A 64 -0.78 -30.74 -0.47
CA ALA A 64 -1.57 -30.57 -1.69
C ALA A 64 -0.77 -30.12 -2.92
N THR A 65 0.55 -30.11 -2.86
CA THR A 65 1.45 -29.91 -4.01
C THR A 65 1.51 -31.16 -4.88
N VAL A 66 1.78 -30.98 -6.18
CA VAL A 66 1.98 -32.12 -7.11
C VAL A 66 3.20 -32.94 -6.70
N THR A 67 4.29 -32.29 -6.39
CA THR A 67 5.47 -32.93 -5.82
C THR A 67 5.31 -33.01 -4.31
N PRO A 68 5.43 -34.20 -3.68
CA PRO A 68 5.33 -34.30 -2.24
C PRO A 68 6.41 -33.48 -1.52
N ASP A 69 6.03 -32.92 -0.37
CA ASP A 69 6.96 -32.32 0.60
C ASP A 69 7.74 -31.07 0.11
N VAL A 70 7.20 -30.40 -0.92
CA VAL A 70 7.83 -29.19 -1.48
C VAL A 70 7.83 -28.06 -0.46
N GLU A 71 8.99 -27.42 -0.30
CA GLU A 71 9.12 -26.19 0.49
C GLU A 71 8.64 -25.00 -0.34
N LEU A 72 7.70 -24.21 0.22
CA LEU A 72 7.13 -23.02 -0.43
C LEU A 72 7.99 -21.77 -0.17
N MET A 73 8.85 -21.79 0.85
CA MET A 73 9.66 -20.64 1.23
C MET A 73 11.00 -20.64 0.50
N GLY A 74 11.47 -19.43 0.16
CA GLY A 74 12.78 -19.15 -0.41
C GLY A 74 13.78 -18.66 0.66
N TYR A 75 15.07 -18.71 0.34
CA TYR A 75 16.15 -18.38 1.26
C TYR A 75 17.24 -17.52 0.61
N VAL A 76 16.99 -16.96 -0.55
CA VAL A 76 17.95 -16.14 -1.30
C VAL A 76 17.75 -14.66 -0.91
N SER A 77 18.72 -13.79 -1.17
CA SER A 77 18.63 -12.33 -0.95
C SER A 77 18.52 -11.79 0.50
N GLY A 78 19.08 -12.48 1.48
CA GLY A 78 19.36 -11.87 2.78
C GLY A 78 18.23 -11.79 3.80
N HIS A 79 16.98 -12.04 3.40
CA HIS A 79 15.84 -12.25 4.28
C HIS A 79 15.42 -13.71 4.28
N HIS A 80 14.88 -14.18 5.41
CA HIS A 80 14.51 -15.58 5.58
C HIS A 80 13.00 -15.74 5.42
N ALA A 81 12.58 -16.38 4.34
CA ALA A 81 11.23 -16.90 4.17
C ALA A 81 10.11 -15.87 4.45
N GLY A 82 9.30 -16.07 5.49
CA GLY A 82 8.29 -15.10 5.94
C GLY A 82 8.80 -14.31 7.16
N TYR A 83 8.77 -12.99 7.10
CA TYR A 83 9.37 -12.14 8.11
C TYR A 83 8.55 -10.87 8.37
N TRP A 84 8.57 -10.41 9.62
CA TRP A 84 8.11 -9.08 9.98
C TRP A 84 9.31 -8.13 10.03
N GLU A 85 9.25 -7.07 9.26
CA GLU A 85 10.28 -6.04 9.19
C GLU A 85 9.73 -4.69 9.62
N GLN A 86 10.52 -3.95 10.36
CA GLN A 86 10.23 -2.56 10.73
C GLN A 86 11.54 -1.77 10.80
N SER A 87 11.46 -0.48 10.59
CA SER A 87 12.57 0.45 10.71
C SER A 87 12.29 1.47 11.84
N PRO A 88 13.18 1.58 12.85
CA PRO A 88 14.34 0.73 13.11
C PRO A 88 13.97 -0.67 13.56
N ALA A 89 14.86 -1.63 13.37
CA ALA A 89 14.64 -3.01 13.77
C ALA A 89 14.72 -3.18 15.29
N LEU A 90 13.95 -4.11 15.85
CA LEU A 90 14.16 -4.59 17.22
C LEU A 90 15.38 -5.51 17.23
N ALA A 91 16.33 -5.26 18.18
CA ALA A 91 17.62 -5.94 18.19
C ALA A 91 17.52 -7.45 18.49
N ALA A 92 16.59 -7.88 19.33
CA ALA A 92 16.40 -9.27 19.71
C ALA A 92 14.94 -9.58 20.07
N ARG A 93 14.55 -10.86 19.94
CA ARG A 93 13.34 -11.42 20.54
C ARG A 93 13.76 -12.18 21.80
N GLU A 94 13.06 -11.95 22.90
CA GLU A 94 13.50 -12.46 24.21
C GLU A 94 12.59 -13.58 24.76
N VAL A 95 11.31 -13.54 24.41
CA VAL A 95 10.32 -14.49 24.94
C VAL A 95 9.57 -15.16 23.79
N ALA A 96 9.58 -16.49 23.80
CA ALA A 96 8.77 -17.30 22.91
C ALA A 96 7.85 -18.20 23.73
N SER A 97 6.57 -18.25 23.38
CA SER A 97 5.54 -19.01 24.11
C SER A 97 4.48 -19.61 23.18
N ILE A 98 3.78 -20.61 23.66
CA ILE A 98 2.55 -21.11 23.06
C ILE A 98 1.41 -20.35 23.75
N THR A 99 0.72 -19.49 22.99
CA THR A 99 -0.37 -18.64 23.51
C THR A 99 -1.74 -19.31 23.40
N ILE A 100 -1.91 -20.24 22.44
CA ILE A 100 -3.04 -21.17 22.41
C ILE A 100 -2.48 -22.58 22.28
N ASP A 101 -2.56 -23.32 23.38
CA ASP A 101 -2.18 -24.74 23.38
C ASP A 101 -3.32 -25.57 22.75
N PRO A 102 -3.05 -26.31 21.65
CA PRO A 102 -4.05 -27.14 21.02
C PRO A 102 -4.75 -28.12 21.97
N ALA A 103 -4.06 -28.61 23.00
CA ALA A 103 -4.63 -29.53 23.98
C ALA A 103 -5.79 -28.87 24.78
N THR A 104 -5.73 -27.56 25.02
CA THR A 104 -6.76 -26.82 25.79
C THR A 104 -8.02 -26.53 24.98
N VAL A 105 -7.92 -26.59 23.66
CA VAL A 105 -9.01 -26.29 22.70
C VAL A 105 -9.36 -27.48 21.80
N HIS A 106 -9.14 -28.69 22.27
CA HIS A 106 -9.47 -29.95 21.57
C HIS A 106 -8.88 -30.07 20.16
N GLY A 107 -7.71 -29.45 19.93
CA GLY A 107 -7.03 -29.46 18.64
C GLY A 107 -7.68 -28.55 17.58
N GLU A 108 -8.59 -27.67 17.96
CA GLU A 108 -9.25 -26.75 17.00
C GLU A 108 -8.31 -25.63 16.56
N ARG A 109 -7.33 -25.24 17.42
CA ARG A 109 -6.40 -24.15 17.12
C ARG A 109 -5.09 -24.30 17.88
N GLY A 110 -4.00 -23.78 17.30
CA GLY A 110 -2.73 -23.60 17.99
C GLY A 110 -2.14 -22.25 17.64
N GLU A 111 -1.59 -21.54 18.62
CA GLU A 111 -0.95 -20.25 18.41
C GLU A 111 0.38 -20.17 19.13
N VAL A 112 1.39 -19.61 18.45
CA VAL A 112 2.71 -19.33 19.01
C VAL A 112 3.01 -17.84 18.93
N SER A 113 3.73 -17.34 19.93
CA SER A 113 4.16 -15.96 20.07
C SER A 113 5.66 -15.87 20.24
N VAL A 114 6.25 -14.86 19.61
CA VAL A 114 7.65 -14.46 19.84
C VAL A 114 7.67 -12.96 20.09
N LYS A 115 8.06 -12.56 21.30
CA LYS A 115 8.06 -11.19 21.77
C LYS A 115 9.47 -10.69 22.07
N GLY A 116 9.74 -9.43 21.73
CA GLY A 116 10.94 -8.72 22.12
C GLY A 116 10.60 -7.37 22.73
N TYR A 117 11.42 -6.95 23.66
CA TYR A 117 11.27 -5.67 24.37
C TYR A 117 12.24 -4.63 23.82
N SER A 118 11.82 -3.39 23.79
CA SER A 118 12.69 -2.26 23.48
C SER A 118 13.71 -2.06 24.60
N ASP A 119 14.93 -1.67 24.24
CA ASP A 119 15.94 -1.28 25.23
C ASP A 119 15.78 0.18 25.73
N GLY A 120 14.75 0.88 25.26
CA GLY A 120 14.46 2.26 25.60
C GLY A 120 15.52 3.27 25.14
N LYS A 121 16.43 2.87 24.25
CA LYS A 121 17.50 3.73 23.74
C LYS A 121 17.22 4.19 22.31
N SER A 122 16.50 5.29 22.16
CA SER A 122 16.36 5.92 20.85
C SER A 122 17.63 6.65 20.46
N ILE A 123 18.19 6.31 19.31
CA ILE A 123 19.11 7.19 18.60
C ILE A 123 18.40 7.65 17.34
N LEU A 124 17.86 8.85 17.38
CA LEU A 124 17.50 9.60 16.19
C LEU A 124 18.78 10.12 15.55
N GLY A 125 19.51 9.25 14.87
CA GLY A 125 20.64 9.64 14.02
C GLY A 125 20.18 9.83 12.57
N PRO A 126 20.99 10.45 11.72
CA PRO A 126 20.65 10.67 10.31
C PRO A 126 20.47 9.38 9.50
N ASN A 127 20.78 8.24 10.08
CA ASN A 127 20.54 6.93 9.49
C ASN A 127 20.24 5.89 10.59
N PRO A 128 19.01 5.86 11.13
CA PRO A 128 18.63 4.94 12.21
C PRO A 128 18.65 3.46 11.82
N THR A 129 18.84 3.15 10.55
CA THR A 129 18.89 1.77 10.02
C THR A 129 20.29 1.22 9.82
N ALA A 130 21.34 2.01 10.05
CA ALA A 130 22.70 1.52 9.93
C ALA A 130 23.03 0.54 11.08
N ALA A 131 23.26 -0.71 10.75
CA ALA A 131 23.70 -1.73 11.73
C ALA A 131 24.93 -1.23 12.50
N GLY A 132 24.81 -1.12 13.84
CA GLY A 132 25.88 -0.70 14.73
C GLY A 132 25.84 0.78 15.15
N GLN A 133 24.86 1.56 14.71
CA GLN A 133 24.64 2.93 15.22
C GLN A 133 23.49 2.93 16.24
N GLY A 134 23.69 2.28 17.35
CA GLY A 134 22.89 2.16 18.56
C GLY A 134 21.53 2.88 18.53
N GLY A 135 20.47 2.16 18.75
CA GLY A 135 19.10 2.62 18.80
C GLY A 135 18.22 1.67 18.01
N GLY A 136 17.47 0.86 18.73
CA GLY A 136 16.48 -0.02 18.20
C GLY A 136 15.11 0.64 18.09
N LEU A 137 14.13 -0.14 17.73
CA LEU A 137 12.71 0.20 17.80
C LEU A 137 12.35 0.65 19.22
N ILE A 138 11.73 1.81 19.34
CA ILE A 138 11.19 2.32 20.61
C ILE A 138 9.73 1.87 20.77
N ALA A 139 9.54 0.58 20.65
CA ALA A 139 8.31 -0.12 20.97
C ALA A 139 8.65 -1.61 21.17
N ASP A 140 7.97 -2.27 22.08
CA ASP A 140 7.97 -3.72 22.15
C ASP A 140 7.29 -4.27 20.91
N LEU A 141 7.71 -5.46 20.47
CA LEU A 141 7.14 -6.11 19.32
C LEU A 141 6.88 -7.58 19.62
N GLU A 142 5.62 -7.98 19.52
CA GLU A 142 5.20 -9.36 19.62
C GLU A 142 4.64 -9.82 18.27
N ILE A 143 5.10 -10.96 17.78
CA ILE A 143 4.66 -11.57 16.53
C ILE A 143 4.00 -12.90 16.84
N ARG A 144 2.79 -13.11 16.31
CA ARG A 144 2.04 -14.34 16.50
C ARG A 144 1.72 -15.05 15.19
N TYR A 145 1.69 -16.38 15.27
CA TYR A 145 1.25 -17.26 14.19
C TYR A 145 0.22 -18.25 14.72
N THR A 146 -0.92 -18.31 14.04
CA THR A 146 -2.06 -19.14 14.45
C THR A 146 -2.44 -20.09 13.34
N LEU A 147 -2.66 -21.38 13.66
CA LEU A 147 -3.16 -22.39 12.75
C LEU A 147 -4.50 -22.93 13.26
N GLU A 148 -5.49 -23.03 12.36
CA GLU A 148 -6.80 -23.61 12.66
C GLU A 148 -6.95 -25.00 12.06
N ARG A 149 -7.77 -25.83 12.71
CA ARG A 149 -8.11 -27.17 12.24
C ARG A 149 -8.78 -27.11 10.88
N GLY A 150 -8.28 -27.86 9.92
CA GLY A 150 -8.83 -27.93 8.55
C GLY A 150 -8.58 -26.70 7.68
N ALA A 151 -7.94 -25.65 8.20
CA ALA A 151 -7.62 -24.46 7.41
C ALA A 151 -6.53 -24.76 6.36
N LYS A 152 -6.68 -24.16 5.20
CA LYS A 152 -5.68 -24.21 4.11
C LYS A 152 -4.77 -22.97 4.15
N GLY A 153 -4.31 -22.62 5.32
CA GLY A 153 -3.48 -21.46 5.55
C GLY A 153 -3.30 -21.19 7.03
N LEU A 154 -2.55 -20.15 7.36
CA LEU A 154 -2.29 -19.73 8.73
C LEU A 154 -2.44 -18.22 8.86
N TYR A 155 -2.71 -17.77 10.09
CA TYR A 155 -2.78 -16.34 10.39
C TYR A 155 -1.46 -15.84 10.96
N THR A 156 -1.14 -14.58 10.72
CA THR A 156 -0.08 -13.86 11.42
C THR A 156 -0.52 -12.45 11.76
N TYR A 157 -0.04 -11.94 12.86
CA TYR A 157 -0.24 -10.56 13.29
C TYR A 157 0.88 -10.10 14.21
N ALA A 158 1.05 -8.79 14.27
CA ALA A 158 2.04 -8.15 15.13
C ALA A 158 1.38 -7.19 16.10
N ILE A 159 1.92 -7.11 17.31
CA ILE A 159 1.51 -6.18 18.34
C ILE A 159 2.69 -5.27 18.65
N PHE A 160 2.52 -3.98 18.42
CA PHE A 160 3.48 -2.95 18.77
C PHE A 160 3.00 -2.26 20.04
N THR A 161 3.90 -2.04 21.00
CA THR A 161 3.56 -1.37 22.26
C THR A 161 4.64 -0.38 22.65
N HIS A 162 4.32 0.91 22.69
CA HIS A 162 5.15 1.95 23.27
C HIS A 162 4.72 2.15 24.71
N GLN A 163 5.63 1.87 25.64
CA GLN A 163 5.37 1.95 27.09
C GLN A 163 5.38 3.42 27.56
N ASP A 164 4.68 3.69 28.64
CA ASP A 164 4.65 5.01 29.30
C ASP A 164 5.99 5.45 29.89
N THR A 165 6.98 4.56 29.91
CA THR A 165 8.34 4.83 30.37
C THR A 165 9.32 5.03 29.20
N TYR A 166 8.88 4.87 27.98
CA TYR A 166 9.77 4.95 26.80
C TYR A 166 9.99 6.41 26.35
N PRO A 167 11.16 6.74 25.81
CA PRO A 167 11.42 8.04 25.26
C PRO A 167 10.66 8.25 23.94
N ALA A 168 10.62 9.48 23.45
CA ALA A 168 10.11 9.79 22.14
C ALA A 168 10.79 8.96 21.04
N GLY A 169 10.00 8.49 20.09
CA GLY A 169 10.46 7.62 19.02
C GLY A 169 9.56 7.64 17.79
N SER A 170 9.86 6.76 16.85
CA SER A 170 9.02 6.55 15.67
C SER A 170 9.14 5.12 15.19
N VAL A 171 8.10 4.65 14.49
CA VAL A 171 8.19 3.47 13.63
C VAL A 171 8.28 3.96 12.19
N GLY A 172 9.30 3.55 11.47
CA GLY A 172 9.47 3.83 10.05
C GLY A 172 8.68 2.85 9.18
N GLU A 173 9.24 2.51 8.02
CA GLU A 173 8.65 1.49 7.15
C GLU A 173 8.43 0.18 7.90
N SER A 174 7.24 -0.40 7.77
CA SER A 174 6.92 -1.66 8.43
C SER A 174 5.98 -2.54 7.60
N ARG A 175 6.33 -3.83 7.52
CA ARG A 175 5.65 -4.80 6.66
C ARG A 175 5.75 -6.22 7.19
N PHE A 176 4.86 -7.07 6.70
CA PHE A 176 5.07 -8.51 6.64
C PHE A 176 5.46 -8.88 5.21
N GLY A 177 6.52 -9.65 5.04
CA GLY A 177 7.06 -10.02 3.75
C GLY A 177 7.36 -11.50 3.62
N PHE A 178 7.40 -11.98 2.38
CA PHE A 178 7.85 -13.32 2.01
C PHE A 178 8.94 -13.27 0.97
N LYS A 179 9.90 -14.19 1.12
CA LYS A 179 10.72 -14.70 0.02
C LYS A 179 10.22 -16.11 -0.28
N LEU A 180 9.74 -16.31 -1.47
CA LEU A 180 9.14 -17.56 -1.92
C LEU A 180 10.12 -18.36 -2.76
N ASN A 181 9.88 -19.69 -2.83
CA ASN A 181 10.72 -20.59 -3.60
C ASN A 181 10.57 -20.33 -5.11
N GLY A 182 11.60 -19.74 -5.73
CA GLY A 182 11.63 -19.41 -7.15
C GLY A 182 11.58 -20.62 -8.08
N SER A 183 11.81 -21.85 -7.58
CA SER A 183 11.59 -23.08 -8.36
C SER A 183 10.13 -23.54 -8.36
N VAL A 184 9.30 -22.95 -7.53
CA VAL A 184 7.88 -23.27 -7.33
C VAL A 184 7.01 -22.18 -7.95
N PHE A 185 7.20 -20.93 -7.56
CA PHE A 185 6.32 -19.82 -7.89
C PHE A 185 6.79 -19.09 -9.15
N ASP A 186 5.90 -19.01 -10.12
CA ASP A 186 6.17 -18.43 -11.44
C ASP A 186 5.05 -17.49 -11.94
N TRP A 187 3.94 -17.38 -11.22
CA TRP A 187 2.76 -16.60 -11.61
C TRP A 187 2.35 -15.64 -10.51
N MET A 188 2.29 -14.34 -10.79
CA MET A 188 1.86 -13.31 -9.87
C MET A 188 0.42 -12.89 -10.11
N SER A 189 -0.35 -12.64 -9.05
CA SER A 189 -1.72 -12.15 -9.12
C SER A 189 -1.93 -11.04 -8.08
N ILE A 190 -2.27 -9.83 -8.57
CA ILE A 190 -2.56 -8.65 -7.76
C ILE A 190 -3.98 -8.17 -8.02
N ASP A 191 -4.34 -8.05 -9.30
CA ASP A 191 -5.64 -7.66 -9.81
C ASP A 191 -5.91 -8.33 -11.16
N GLU A 192 -6.96 -7.94 -11.87
CA GLU A 192 -7.32 -8.54 -13.16
C GLU A 192 -6.27 -8.30 -14.24
N GLN A 193 -5.60 -7.14 -14.24
CA GLN A 193 -4.57 -6.77 -15.23
C GLN A 193 -3.24 -7.43 -14.90
N ARG A 194 -2.86 -7.44 -13.62
CA ARG A 194 -1.60 -8.00 -13.12
C ARG A 194 -1.85 -9.40 -12.55
N ASN A 195 -2.15 -10.34 -13.46
CA ASN A 195 -2.45 -11.74 -13.18
C ASN A 195 -1.87 -12.60 -14.31
N PHE A 196 -0.55 -12.82 -14.28
CA PHE A 196 0.22 -13.37 -15.39
C PHE A 196 1.50 -14.09 -14.96
N LEU A 197 2.07 -14.83 -15.91
CA LEU A 197 3.36 -15.50 -15.76
C LEU A 197 4.48 -14.47 -15.63
N MET A 198 5.30 -14.61 -14.61
CA MET A 198 6.41 -13.69 -14.35
C MET A 198 7.69 -14.12 -15.09
N PRO A 199 8.65 -13.20 -15.27
CA PRO A 199 10.00 -13.56 -15.70
C PRO A 199 10.63 -14.56 -14.72
N THR A 200 11.57 -15.34 -15.21
CA THR A 200 12.32 -16.26 -14.34
C THR A 200 13.47 -15.55 -13.63
N GLY A 201 13.94 -16.09 -12.52
CA GLY A 201 15.15 -15.60 -11.85
C GLY A 201 16.36 -15.56 -12.81
N LYS A 202 16.47 -16.50 -13.75
CA LYS A 202 17.50 -16.50 -14.78
C LYS A 202 17.37 -15.31 -15.76
N ASP A 203 16.14 -14.95 -16.14
CA ASP A 203 15.91 -13.78 -16.98
C ASP A 203 16.29 -12.51 -16.22
N TRP A 204 15.96 -12.44 -14.94
CA TRP A 204 16.30 -11.33 -14.06
C TRP A 204 17.83 -11.16 -13.93
N ASP A 205 18.56 -12.23 -13.63
CA ASP A 205 20.02 -12.21 -13.47
C ASP A 205 20.76 -11.80 -14.77
N SER A 206 20.23 -12.21 -15.92
CA SER A 206 20.79 -11.87 -17.23
C SER A 206 20.35 -10.51 -17.77
N ALA A 207 19.40 -9.84 -17.09
CA ALA A 207 18.86 -8.56 -17.52
C ALA A 207 19.87 -7.42 -17.32
N THR A 208 19.78 -6.39 -18.18
CA THR A 208 20.60 -5.20 -18.06
C THR A 208 20.08 -4.33 -16.93
N ASP A 209 20.93 -4.04 -15.95
CA ASP A 209 20.65 -3.07 -14.91
C ASP A 209 20.52 -1.67 -15.52
N LEU A 210 19.43 -0.98 -15.18
CA LEU A 210 19.16 0.37 -15.65
C LEU A 210 19.63 1.43 -14.67
N ASN A 211 20.27 1.02 -13.57
CA ASN A 211 20.81 1.88 -12.51
C ASN A 211 19.77 2.87 -11.93
N MET A 212 18.52 2.46 -11.92
CA MET A 212 17.42 3.30 -11.49
C MET A 212 16.36 2.47 -10.77
N LYS A 213 16.24 2.68 -9.47
CA LYS A 213 15.15 2.13 -8.65
C LYS A 213 14.88 0.63 -8.85
N GLU A 214 15.93 -0.17 -8.88
CA GLU A 214 15.91 -1.61 -9.12
C GLU A 214 15.24 -2.02 -10.44
N ALA A 215 15.31 -1.14 -11.45
CA ALA A 215 14.79 -1.45 -12.80
C ALA A 215 15.81 -2.23 -13.60
N ARG A 216 15.32 -3.23 -14.34
CA ARG A 216 16.13 -4.05 -15.25
C ARG A 216 15.44 -4.22 -16.59
N ARG A 217 16.23 -4.24 -17.68
CA ARG A 217 15.73 -4.53 -19.03
C ARG A 217 16.06 -5.95 -19.42
N PHE A 218 15.03 -6.77 -19.63
CA PHE A 218 15.21 -8.16 -20.00
C PHE A 218 15.93 -8.32 -21.35
N THR A 219 16.93 -9.19 -21.38
CA THR A 219 17.67 -9.58 -22.58
C THR A 219 17.25 -10.96 -23.09
N THR A 220 16.56 -11.73 -22.26
CA THR A 220 16.09 -13.09 -22.52
C THR A 220 14.61 -13.26 -22.12
N GLY A 221 14.06 -14.44 -22.34
CA GLY A 221 12.72 -14.83 -21.90
C GLY A 221 11.58 -14.18 -22.69
N ILE A 222 10.37 -14.40 -22.21
CA ILE A 222 9.13 -13.94 -22.87
C ILE A 222 8.96 -12.41 -22.82
N TYR A 223 9.67 -11.75 -21.92
CA TYR A 223 9.62 -10.29 -21.74
C TYR A 223 10.84 -9.57 -22.29
N LYS A 224 11.65 -10.24 -23.18
CA LYS A 224 12.80 -9.62 -23.80
C LYS A 224 12.52 -8.24 -24.37
N GLY A 225 13.35 -7.26 -24.01
CA GLY A 225 13.24 -5.85 -24.40
C GLY A 225 12.40 -4.98 -23.48
N ARG A 226 11.59 -5.58 -22.59
CA ARG A 226 10.79 -4.86 -21.60
C ARG A 226 11.64 -4.49 -20.38
N ALA A 227 11.40 -3.34 -19.82
CA ALA A 227 11.89 -3.00 -18.49
C ALA A 227 10.97 -3.59 -17.43
N GLU A 228 11.55 -4.17 -16.40
CA GLU A 228 10.87 -4.68 -15.22
C GLU A 228 11.27 -3.83 -14.01
N HIS A 229 10.32 -3.56 -13.17
CA HIS A 229 10.50 -2.66 -12.06
C HIS A 229 9.55 -3.02 -10.91
N LYS A 230 10.01 -3.08 -9.68
CA LYS A 230 9.18 -3.50 -8.55
C LYS A 230 7.94 -2.62 -8.34
N TYR A 231 8.00 -1.37 -8.75
CA TYR A 231 6.90 -0.42 -8.57
C TYR A 231 5.73 -0.62 -9.54
N ASP A 232 5.93 -1.38 -10.63
CA ASP A 232 4.84 -1.84 -11.51
C ASP A 232 3.80 -2.67 -10.75
N TYR A 233 4.19 -3.22 -9.59
CA TYR A 233 3.36 -4.08 -8.75
C TYR A 233 2.77 -3.38 -7.53
N SER A 234 2.78 -2.07 -7.52
CA SER A 234 2.13 -1.28 -6.46
C SER A 234 0.63 -1.23 -6.64
N ALA A 235 -0.09 -1.25 -5.52
CA ALA A 235 -1.55 -1.16 -5.52
C ALA A 235 -2.08 -0.41 -4.31
N LYS A 236 -3.32 0.06 -4.42
CA LYS A 236 -4.11 0.50 -3.27
C LYS A 236 -4.55 -0.74 -2.50
N GLN A 237 -3.90 -1.07 -1.40
CA GLN A 237 -4.14 -2.32 -0.68
C GLN A 237 -5.61 -2.48 -0.23
N SER A 238 -6.29 -1.37 0.07
CA SER A 238 -7.73 -1.36 0.37
C SER A 238 -8.63 -1.84 -0.78
N LYS A 239 -8.11 -1.91 -2.00
CA LYS A 239 -8.84 -2.35 -3.21
C LYS A 239 -8.51 -3.78 -3.63
N ILE A 240 -7.50 -4.41 -3.02
CA ILE A 240 -7.03 -5.76 -3.34
C ILE A 240 -7.13 -6.67 -2.11
N PRO A 241 -8.28 -7.29 -1.85
CA PRO A 241 -8.50 -8.10 -0.64
C PRO A 241 -7.61 -9.35 -0.56
N ALA A 242 -7.09 -9.82 -1.68
CA ALA A 242 -6.13 -10.92 -1.78
C ALA A 242 -5.15 -10.67 -2.91
N PHE A 243 -3.87 -10.95 -2.68
CA PHE A 243 -2.81 -10.89 -3.69
C PHE A 243 -1.69 -11.89 -3.34
N GLY A 244 -0.97 -12.38 -4.34
CA GLY A 244 0.06 -13.37 -4.09
C GLY A 244 0.64 -14.01 -5.33
N TRP A 245 1.25 -15.16 -5.14
CA TRP A 245 1.91 -15.95 -6.16
C TRP A 245 1.29 -17.34 -6.30
N SER A 246 1.40 -17.91 -7.49
CA SER A 246 0.97 -19.27 -7.78
C SER A 246 2.05 -20.01 -8.56
N SER A 247 1.91 -21.34 -8.58
CA SER A 247 2.75 -22.24 -9.36
C SER A 247 1.94 -22.88 -10.48
N THR A 248 2.41 -22.70 -11.72
CA THR A 248 1.88 -23.41 -12.87
C THR A 248 2.22 -24.90 -12.82
N LYS A 249 3.33 -25.27 -12.18
CA LYS A 249 3.81 -26.65 -12.04
C LYS A 249 3.19 -27.36 -10.84
N GLU A 250 3.33 -26.81 -9.64
CA GLU A 250 2.91 -27.45 -8.40
C GLU A 250 1.41 -27.27 -8.09
N LYS A 251 0.70 -26.47 -8.91
CA LYS A 251 -0.75 -26.19 -8.77
C LYS A 251 -1.11 -25.72 -7.36
N VAL A 252 -0.28 -24.89 -6.78
CA VAL A 252 -0.41 -24.31 -5.44
C VAL A 252 -0.30 -22.78 -5.56
N GLY A 253 -0.98 -22.07 -4.69
CA GLY A 253 -0.83 -20.62 -4.50
C GLY A 253 -0.43 -20.29 -3.09
N LEU A 254 0.12 -19.10 -2.88
CA LEU A 254 0.31 -18.46 -1.59
C LEU A 254 -0.12 -17.01 -1.72
N TYR A 255 -1.19 -16.67 -0.98
CA TYR A 255 -1.82 -15.36 -1.05
C TYR A 255 -1.90 -14.73 0.33
N ILE A 256 -1.67 -13.43 0.43
CA ILE A 256 -2.02 -12.63 1.60
C ILE A 256 -3.47 -12.18 1.44
N ILE A 257 -4.26 -12.39 2.48
CA ILE A 257 -5.63 -11.90 2.61
C ILE A 257 -5.68 -10.97 3.81
N ASN A 258 -6.09 -9.73 3.58
CA ASN A 258 -6.37 -8.75 4.63
C ASN A 258 -7.87 -8.74 4.91
N PRO A 259 -8.36 -9.35 6.00
CA PRO A 259 -9.79 -9.37 6.32
C PRO A 259 -10.32 -8.00 6.73
N SER A 260 -9.45 -7.14 7.20
CA SER A 260 -9.73 -5.74 7.54
C SER A 260 -8.59 -4.84 7.11
N PHE A 261 -8.90 -3.60 6.82
CA PHE A 261 -7.94 -2.56 6.48
C PHE A 261 -7.80 -1.50 7.59
N GLU A 262 -8.41 -1.72 8.75
CA GLU A 262 -8.41 -0.73 9.85
C GLU A 262 -7.01 -0.34 10.33
N TYR A 263 -6.03 -1.23 10.19
CA TYR A 263 -4.66 -1.02 10.64
C TYR A 263 -3.73 -0.43 9.58
N LEU A 264 -4.17 -0.34 8.32
CA LEU A 264 -3.38 0.26 7.25
C LEU A 264 -3.22 1.76 7.48
N SER A 265 -2.19 2.33 6.90
CA SER A 265 -1.88 3.75 7.04
C SER A 265 -2.34 4.58 5.85
N SER A 266 -2.56 5.87 6.09
CA SER A 266 -2.68 6.92 5.07
C SER A 266 -3.94 6.83 4.20
N GLY A 267 -5.02 6.31 4.77
CA GLY A 267 -6.34 6.30 4.14
C GLY A 267 -6.52 5.28 3.02
N PRO A 268 -7.70 5.25 2.39
CA PRO A 268 -8.08 4.21 1.45
C PRO A 268 -7.43 4.35 0.07
N ASN A 269 -6.78 5.47 -0.22
CA ASN A 269 -6.16 5.76 -1.51
C ASN A 269 -4.64 5.59 -1.51
N HIS A 270 -4.07 5.17 -0.38
CA HIS A 270 -2.63 4.97 -0.28
C HIS A 270 -2.16 3.77 -1.12
N TYR A 271 -1.13 4.00 -1.94
CA TYR A 271 -0.44 2.95 -2.68
C TYR A 271 0.71 2.37 -1.86
N GLU A 272 0.91 1.05 -1.99
CA GLU A 272 2.14 0.40 -1.55
C GLU A 272 2.49 -0.81 -2.43
N LEU A 273 3.72 -1.27 -2.28
CA LEU A 273 4.22 -2.45 -2.97
C LEU A 273 3.47 -3.70 -2.49
N THR A 274 3.18 -4.60 -3.42
CA THR A 274 2.55 -5.89 -3.11
C THR A 274 3.50 -7.06 -3.26
N GLY A 275 4.46 -6.95 -4.15
CA GLY A 275 5.46 -7.97 -4.42
C GLY A 275 6.19 -7.68 -5.73
N HIS A 276 7.22 -8.43 -6.01
CA HIS A 276 8.04 -8.31 -7.22
C HIS A 276 9.04 -9.47 -7.29
N LEU A 277 9.85 -9.53 -8.37
CA LEU A 277 11.12 -10.25 -8.33
C LEU A 277 12.15 -9.39 -7.58
N ASP A 278 12.88 -9.97 -6.66
CA ASP A 278 13.92 -9.25 -5.93
C ASP A 278 15.16 -9.05 -6.83
N ASP A 279 15.94 -8.02 -6.50
CA ASP A 279 17.22 -7.70 -7.12
C ASP A 279 18.41 -8.46 -6.51
N GLY A 280 18.13 -9.50 -5.73
CA GLY A 280 19.15 -10.41 -5.18
C GLY A 280 19.56 -11.50 -6.16
N ASP A 281 20.45 -12.38 -5.70
CA ASP A 281 20.93 -13.54 -6.47
C ASP A 281 19.77 -14.48 -6.84
N GLY A 282 19.31 -14.45 -8.08
CA GLY A 282 18.35 -15.39 -8.62
C GLY A 282 16.92 -14.90 -8.80
N GLY A 283 16.62 -13.63 -8.51
CA GLY A 283 15.30 -13.05 -8.76
C GLY A 283 14.18 -13.77 -8.01
N ASP A 284 14.21 -13.74 -6.68
CA ASP A 284 13.22 -14.43 -5.86
C ASP A 284 11.82 -13.82 -5.98
N PRO A 285 10.78 -14.65 -6.13
CA PRO A 285 9.41 -14.20 -5.96
C PRO A 285 9.20 -13.63 -4.56
N THR A 286 8.91 -12.33 -4.49
CA THR A 286 8.73 -11.60 -3.24
C THR A 286 7.29 -11.16 -3.09
N LEU A 287 6.75 -11.24 -1.87
CA LEU A 287 5.42 -10.79 -1.51
C LEU A 287 5.50 -9.86 -0.30
N LEU A 288 4.82 -8.72 -0.36
CA LEU A 288 4.94 -7.65 0.63
C LEU A 288 3.57 -7.15 1.07
N ASN A 289 3.35 -7.05 2.36
CA ASN A 289 2.15 -6.45 2.95
C ASN A 289 2.55 -5.34 3.92
N TYR A 290 2.54 -4.12 3.43
CA TYR A 290 2.85 -2.94 4.22
C TYR A 290 1.65 -2.51 5.04
N TRP A 291 1.85 -2.28 6.33
CA TRP A 291 0.88 -1.57 7.15
C TRP A 291 1.31 -0.13 7.41
N ARG A 292 2.61 0.14 7.34
CA ARG A 292 3.18 1.47 7.29
C ARG A 292 4.16 1.55 6.14
N GLY A 293 3.73 2.15 5.05
CA GLY A 293 4.52 2.35 3.86
C GLY A 293 5.09 3.77 3.76
N THR A 294 6.18 3.91 3.02
CA THR A 294 6.86 5.18 2.79
C THR A 294 7.12 5.44 1.32
N HIS A 295 6.71 4.53 0.44
CA HIS A 295 7.08 4.57 -0.96
C HIS A 295 6.32 5.63 -1.76
N TYR A 296 5.04 5.85 -1.46
CA TYR A 296 4.13 6.68 -2.27
C TYR A 296 3.56 7.87 -1.52
N GLY A 297 4.24 8.37 -0.55
CA GLY A 297 3.82 9.46 0.29
C GLY A 297 3.97 9.15 1.76
N GLY A 298 3.96 10.18 2.58
CA GLY A 298 4.27 10.04 3.99
C GLY A 298 3.15 9.33 4.75
N SER A 299 3.50 8.24 5.41
CA SER A 299 2.75 7.83 6.59
C SER A 299 3.57 8.22 7.81
N GLU A 300 2.91 8.78 8.82
CA GLU A 300 3.54 9.27 10.04
C GLU A 300 3.16 8.37 11.22
N LEU A 301 4.17 7.98 11.99
CA LEU A 301 4.02 7.28 13.24
C LEU A 301 5.12 7.72 14.17
N ASN A 302 4.83 8.73 14.98
CA ASN A 302 5.74 9.29 15.95
C ASN A 302 5.13 9.21 17.34
N PHE A 303 5.93 8.97 18.35
CA PHE A 303 5.56 8.95 19.75
C PHE A 303 6.19 10.11 20.49
N ALA A 304 5.43 10.74 21.39
CA ALA A 304 6.00 11.59 22.43
C ALA A 304 6.69 10.72 23.51
N ALA A 305 7.56 11.32 24.29
CA ALA A 305 8.10 10.64 25.47
C ALA A 305 6.97 10.33 26.46
N ASN A 306 7.00 9.14 27.03
CA ASN A 306 6.01 8.65 28.02
C ASN A 306 4.57 8.57 27.48
N GLU A 307 4.38 8.48 26.20
CA GLU A 307 3.09 8.28 25.55
C GLU A 307 2.76 6.77 25.48
N PRO A 308 1.78 6.25 26.21
CA PRO A 308 1.38 4.87 26.07
C PRO A 308 0.63 4.66 24.74
N TRP A 309 1.06 3.68 23.97
CA TRP A 309 0.41 3.36 22.70
C TRP A 309 0.53 1.87 22.40
N THR A 310 -0.52 1.30 21.85
CA THR A 310 -0.53 -0.08 21.36
C THR A 310 -1.30 -0.17 20.05
N LYS A 311 -0.77 -0.94 19.10
CA LYS A 311 -1.45 -1.25 17.84
C LYS A 311 -1.30 -2.72 17.48
N VAL A 312 -2.42 -3.37 17.19
CA VAL A 312 -2.46 -4.72 16.60
C VAL A 312 -2.58 -4.59 15.09
N VAL A 313 -1.62 -5.16 14.37
CA VAL A 313 -1.54 -5.16 12.91
C VAL A 313 -1.91 -6.55 12.39
N GLY A 314 -3.08 -6.66 11.80
CA GLY A 314 -3.67 -7.94 11.42
C GLY A 314 -4.81 -8.36 12.36
N PRO A 315 -5.14 -9.66 12.47
CA PRO A 315 -4.57 -10.79 11.75
C PRO A 315 -4.81 -10.74 10.25
N MET A 316 -3.76 -11.06 9.48
CA MET A 316 -3.85 -11.37 8.07
C MET A 316 -3.81 -12.88 7.87
N PHE A 317 -4.47 -13.38 6.84
CA PHE A 317 -4.53 -14.81 6.53
C PHE A 317 -3.61 -15.13 5.34
N ILE A 318 -2.65 -16.00 5.56
CA ILE A 318 -1.76 -16.56 4.54
C ILE A 318 -2.46 -17.77 3.96
N TYR A 319 -3.14 -17.60 2.84
CA TYR A 319 -3.97 -18.63 2.21
C TYR A 319 -3.19 -19.44 1.18
N ILE A 320 -3.30 -20.76 1.24
CA ILE A 320 -2.55 -21.71 0.40
C ILE A 320 -3.52 -22.63 -0.36
N PRO A 321 -4.21 -22.12 -1.39
CA PRO A 321 -5.06 -22.92 -2.27
C PRO A 321 -4.24 -23.83 -3.17
N SER A 322 -4.85 -24.93 -3.65
CA SER A 322 -4.18 -25.91 -4.47
C SER A 322 -5.09 -26.63 -5.46
N GLY A 323 -4.50 -27.40 -6.39
CA GLY A 323 -5.19 -28.30 -7.30
C GLY A 323 -5.85 -27.60 -8.49
N LYS A 324 -5.46 -26.35 -8.81
CA LYS A 324 -6.04 -25.54 -9.90
C LYS A 324 -4.94 -24.79 -10.66
N GLU A 325 -5.29 -24.26 -11.83
CA GLU A 325 -4.47 -23.31 -12.58
C GLU A 325 -4.40 -21.95 -11.87
N PRO A 326 -3.33 -21.15 -12.08
CA PRO A 326 -3.09 -19.89 -11.36
C PRO A 326 -4.28 -18.93 -11.31
N LYS A 327 -4.94 -18.66 -12.43
CA LYS A 327 -6.12 -17.77 -12.45
C LYS A 327 -7.27 -18.29 -11.60
N ALA A 328 -7.46 -19.61 -11.55
CA ALA A 328 -8.48 -20.24 -10.73
C ALA A 328 -8.08 -20.28 -9.24
N LEU A 329 -6.79 -20.37 -8.92
CA LEU A 329 -6.26 -20.23 -7.56
C LEU A 329 -6.49 -18.80 -7.05
N TYR A 330 -6.24 -17.79 -7.87
CA TYR A 330 -6.52 -16.40 -7.52
C TYR A 330 -8.01 -16.13 -7.30
N ALA A 331 -8.88 -16.63 -8.19
CA ALA A 331 -10.33 -16.54 -7.99
C ALA A 331 -10.79 -17.24 -6.70
N ASP A 332 -10.12 -18.33 -6.30
CA ASP A 332 -10.38 -19.02 -5.04
C ASP A 332 -9.92 -18.16 -3.83
N ALA A 333 -8.77 -17.49 -3.95
CA ALA A 333 -8.28 -16.58 -2.92
C ALA A 333 -9.21 -15.37 -2.70
N LEU A 334 -9.79 -14.81 -3.77
CA LEU A 334 -10.79 -13.73 -3.66
C LEU A 334 -12.07 -14.20 -2.94
N LYS A 335 -12.51 -15.45 -3.18
CA LYS A 335 -13.63 -16.03 -2.43
C LYS A 335 -13.27 -16.23 -0.96
N GLN A 336 -12.08 -16.74 -0.69
CA GLN A 336 -11.60 -16.89 0.69
C GLN A 336 -11.50 -15.55 1.41
N ALA A 337 -11.08 -14.50 0.71
CA ALA A 337 -11.05 -13.14 1.28
C ALA A 337 -12.44 -12.71 1.77
N THR A 338 -13.49 -12.98 1.00
CA THR A 338 -14.88 -12.72 1.43
C THR A 338 -15.25 -13.53 2.68
N VAL A 339 -14.82 -14.78 2.77
CA VAL A 339 -15.04 -15.63 3.95
C VAL A 339 -14.34 -15.02 5.18
N GLU A 340 -13.08 -14.62 5.04
CA GLU A 340 -12.31 -14.04 6.14
C GLU A 340 -12.85 -12.68 6.58
N GLN A 341 -13.28 -11.83 5.64
CA GLN A 341 -13.97 -10.56 5.97
C GLN A 341 -15.24 -10.77 6.80
N ASN A 342 -16.03 -11.82 6.47
CA ASN A 342 -17.24 -12.13 7.23
C ASN A 342 -16.97 -12.78 8.61
N ARG A 343 -15.78 -13.38 8.80
CA ARG A 343 -15.36 -13.95 10.09
C ARG A 343 -14.72 -12.92 11.00
N TRP A 344 -14.19 -11.85 10.42
CA TRP A 344 -13.54 -10.78 11.16
C TRP A 344 -14.56 -9.88 11.88
N PRO A 345 -14.29 -9.40 13.12
CA PRO A 345 -13.10 -9.64 13.95
C PRO A 345 -13.11 -11.04 14.61
N TYR A 346 -11.92 -11.63 14.70
CA TYR A 346 -11.77 -13.00 15.18
C TYR A 346 -11.90 -13.11 16.71
N SER A 347 -12.77 -13.97 17.20
CA SER A 347 -13.02 -14.18 18.63
C SER A 347 -11.87 -14.85 19.39
N TRP A 348 -10.95 -15.47 18.66
CA TRP A 348 -9.81 -16.18 19.24
C TRP A 348 -8.60 -15.28 19.52
N VAL A 349 -8.54 -14.07 19.00
CA VAL A 349 -7.49 -13.10 19.32
C VAL A 349 -7.71 -12.58 20.72
N GLN A 350 -6.82 -12.94 21.64
CA GLN A 350 -6.96 -12.63 23.06
C GLN A 350 -5.63 -12.18 23.69
N GLY A 351 -5.74 -11.49 24.82
CA GLY A 351 -4.58 -11.03 25.61
C GLY A 351 -3.82 -9.87 24.97
N VAL A 352 -4.43 -9.16 24.01
CA VAL A 352 -3.90 -7.98 23.33
C VAL A 352 -5.00 -6.94 23.12
N ASP A 353 -4.66 -5.72 22.75
CA ASP A 353 -5.64 -4.67 22.45
C ASP A 353 -6.38 -4.94 21.13
N TYR A 354 -7.27 -5.92 21.17
CA TYR A 354 -8.10 -6.31 20.03
C TYR A 354 -9.56 -6.28 20.40
N THR A 355 -10.28 -5.25 19.96
CA THR A 355 -11.69 -5.03 20.29
C THR A 355 -12.54 -6.18 19.75
N PRO A 356 -13.26 -6.93 20.61
CA PRO A 356 -14.12 -8.04 20.17
C PRO A 356 -15.35 -7.52 19.44
N ALA A 357 -15.99 -8.39 18.65
CA ALA A 357 -17.14 -8.04 17.81
C ALA A 357 -18.30 -7.41 18.61
N ALA A 358 -18.54 -7.88 19.83
CA ALA A 358 -19.63 -7.37 20.70
C ALA A 358 -19.42 -5.92 21.15
N GLU A 359 -18.18 -5.45 21.17
CA GLU A 359 -17.83 -4.09 21.57
C GLU A 359 -17.66 -3.14 20.37
N ARG A 360 -17.68 -3.67 19.16
CA ARG A 360 -17.60 -2.86 17.94
C ARG A 360 -18.95 -2.27 17.59
N SER A 361 -18.92 -1.07 17.06
CA SER A 361 -20.09 -0.25 16.76
C SER A 361 -20.37 -0.16 15.27
N THR A 362 -21.57 0.28 14.92
CA THR A 362 -21.96 0.59 13.54
C THR A 362 -22.31 2.07 13.45
N VAL A 363 -21.76 2.74 12.44
CA VAL A 363 -22.08 4.15 12.14
C VAL A 363 -22.66 4.22 10.74
N LYS A 364 -23.84 4.84 10.61
CA LYS A 364 -24.51 5.04 9.33
C LYS A 364 -24.97 6.48 9.15
N GLY A 365 -25.26 6.86 7.92
CA GLY A 365 -25.76 8.17 7.56
C GLY A 365 -25.91 8.34 6.06
N GLN A 366 -26.09 9.56 5.63
CA GLN A 366 -26.19 9.92 4.22
C GLN A 366 -25.43 11.22 3.95
N ILE A 367 -24.49 11.18 3.02
CA ILE A 367 -23.85 12.38 2.48
C ILE A 367 -24.72 12.97 1.37
N LYS A 368 -24.99 14.27 1.44
CA LYS A 368 -25.71 15.02 0.42
C LYS A 368 -24.82 16.13 -0.12
N LEU A 369 -24.44 16.03 -1.39
CA LEU A 369 -23.65 17.06 -2.04
C LEU A 369 -24.54 18.30 -2.30
N VAL A 370 -24.05 19.46 -1.91
CA VAL A 370 -24.68 20.77 -2.13
C VAL A 370 -23.70 21.65 -2.89
N ASP A 371 -23.70 21.54 -4.21
CA ASP A 371 -22.86 22.35 -5.10
C ASP A 371 -23.73 22.92 -6.25
N PRO A 372 -24.04 24.21 -6.25
CA PRO A 372 -24.92 24.81 -7.27
C PRO A 372 -24.31 24.83 -8.68
N GLN A 373 -22.97 24.71 -8.79
CA GLN A 373 -22.28 24.71 -10.09
C GLN A 373 -22.08 23.30 -10.65
N MET A 374 -22.25 22.29 -9.82
CA MET A 374 -22.10 20.88 -10.20
C MET A 374 -23.21 20.05 -9.57
N PRO A 375 -24.44 20.14 -10.08
CA PRO A 375 -25.51 19.30 -9.58
C PRO A 375 -25.16 17.84 -9.86
N MET A 376 -24.81 17.10 -8.83
CA MET A 376 -24.53 15.68 -8.90
C MET A 376 -25.68 14.92 -8.24
N PRO A 377 -26.63 14.39 -9.00
CA PRO A 377 -27.76 13.67 -8.45
C PRO A 377 -27.36 12.32 -7.85
N LYS A 378 -26.20 11.80 -8.23
CA LYS A 378 -25.66 10.52 -7.78
C LYS A 378 -24.14 10.59 -7.65
N PHE A 379 -23.62 10.03 -6.57
CA PHE A 379 -22.19 9.87 -6.39
C PHE A 379 -21.62 8.75 -7.25
N THR A 380 -20.40 8.95 -7.70
CA THR A 380 -19.54 7.89 -8.24
C THR A 380 -18.41 7.65 -7.25
N ASN A 381 -18.15 6.38 -6.91
CA ASN A 381 -17.08 5.98 -5.99
C ASN A 381 -17.02 6.81 -4.70
N LEU A 382 -18.17 7.01 -4.03
CA LEU A 382 -18.19 7.64 -2.72
C LEU A 382 -17.49 6.74 -1.70
N LEU A 383 -16.48 7.27 -1.02
CA LEU A 383 -15.84 6.67 0.14
C LEU A 383 -16.16 7.52 1.37
N VAL A 384 -16.61 6.89 2.44
CA VAL A 384 -16.87 7.55 3.72
C VAL A 384 -16.09 6.84 4.81
N GLY A 385 -15.41 7.61 5.65
CA GLY A 385 -14.53 7.05 6.66
C GLY A 385 -14.56 7.78 7.99
N LEU A 386 -14.06 7.09 8.99
CA LEU A 386 -13.79 7.60 10.33
C LEU A 386 -12.30 7.46 10.59
N SER A 387 -11.67 8.55 10.99
CA SER A 387 -10.29 8.58 11.49
C SER A 387 -10.26 9.22 12.87
N TYR A 388 -9.16 9.05 13.58
CA TYR A 388 -8.91 9.85 14.78
C TYR A 388 -8.78 11.33 14.43
N PRO A 389 -9.06 12.25 15.37
CA PRO A 389 -8.87 13.68 15.15
C PRO A 389 -7.42 14.01 14.80
N ASP A 390 -7.23 15.07 14.00
CA ASP A 390 -5.90 15.53 13.63
C ASP A 390 -5.05 15.86 14.85
N GLU A 391 -3.78 15.42 14.82
CA GLU A 391 -2.83 15.72 15.89
C GLU A 391 -1.78 16.74 15.42
N PRO A 392 -1.36 17.66 16.29
CA PRO A 392 -0.27 18.57 15.96
C PRO A 392 1.03 17.80 15.75
N PRO A 393 1.99 18.35 14.98
CA PRO A 393 3.27 17.70 14.78
C PRO A 393 4.01 17.53 16.11
N ILE A 394 4.50 16.31 16.37
CA ILE A 394 5.36 16.03 17.51
C ILE A 394 6.74 16.57 17.20
N PRO A 395 7.29 17.49 17.98
CA PRO A 395 8.63 18.04 17.77
C PRO A 395 9.67 16.89 17.80
N ARG A 396 10.37 16.67 16.72
CA ARG A 396 11.52 15.75 16.73
C ARG A 396 12.61 16.38 17.57
N THR A 397 12.97 15.78 18.68
CA THR A 397 14.15 16.17 19.46
C THR A 397 15.42 15.80 18.66
N VAL A 398 15.83 16.67 17.77
CA VAL A 398 17.11 16.54 17.09
C VAL A 398 18.19 16.94 18.09
N ARG A 399 18.92 15.96 18.63
CA ARG A 399 20.20 16.31 19.28
C ARG A 399 21.13 16.84 18.21
N PRO A 400 21.77 18.00 18.41
CA PRO A 400 22.78 18.50 17.46
C PRO A 400 23.88 17.46 17.33
N VAL A 401 24.08 16.96 16.12
CA VAL A 401 25.22 16.09 15.81
C VAL A 401 26.46 16.94 15.94
N ARG A 402 27.32 16.68 16.93
CA ARG A 402 28.67 17.17 16.96
C ARG A 402 29.40 16.57 15.75
N ILE A 403 29.67 17.38 14.76
CA ILE A 403 30.55 16.98 13.64
C ILE A 403 31.97 17.00 14.20
N ASP A 404 32.43 15.84 14.66
CA ASP A 404 33.86 15.67 14.94
C ASP A 404 34.57 15.55 13.59
N THR A 405 35.30 16.58 13.23
CA THR A 405 36.07 16.69 11.98
C THR A 405 37.35 15.84 11.96
N ALA A 406 37.56 15.00 12.96
CA ALA A 406 38.68 14.06 13.01
C ALA A 406 38.16 12.62 12.93
N ALA A 407 38.22 12.04 11.74
CA ALA A 407 37.98 10.61 11.56
C ALA A 407 39.20 9.82 12.05
N PRO A 408 39.08 8.95 13.06
CA PRO A 408 40.12 7.98 13.31
C PRO A 408 40.01 6.84 12.30
N THR A 409 41.06 6.54 11.59
CA THR A 409 41.22 5.32 10.81
C THR A 409 41.10 4.12 11.75
N ARG A 410 39.96 3.44 11.68
CA ARG A 410 39.71 2.22 12.47
C ARG A 410 40.17 1.00 11.66
N ALA A 411 41.16 0.30 12.17
CA ALA A 411 41.54 -1.01 11.66
C ALA A 411 40.38 -1.98 11.75
N GLU A 412 40.09 -2.67 10.66
CA GLU A 412 39.05 -3.74 10.60
C GLU A 412 39.45 -4.89 11.52
N THR A 413 38.69 -5.08 12.58
CA THR A 413 38.74 -6.33 13.35
C THR A 413 37.82 -7.34 12.67
N PRO A 414 38.28 -8.57 12.39
CA PRO A 414 37.42 -9.60 11.78
C PRO A 414 36.26 -9.93 12.72
N ARG A 415 35.02 -9.87 12.20
CA ARG A 415 33.83 -10.34 12.93
C ARG A 415 33.89 -11.87 13.11
N PRO A 416 33.52 -12.40 14.27
CA PRO A 416 33.39 -13.81 14.44
C PRO A 416 32.29 -14.36 13.54
N THR A 417 32.61 -15.34 12.72
CA THR A 417 31.68 -16.06 11.86
C THR A 417 30.83 -16.94 12.74
N ILE A 418 29.58 -16.57 13.00
CA ILE A 418 28.64 -17.48 13.65
C ILE A 418 28.13 -18.43 12.55
N VAL A 419 28.63 -19.65 12.54
CA VAL A 419 28.11 -20.70 11.67
C VAL A 419 26.81 -21.20 12.31
N ASP A 420 25.69 -20.75 11.79
CA ASP A 420 24.37 -21.31 12.15
C ASP A 420 24.19 -22.62 11.37
N THR A 421 24.37 -23.76 12.05
CA THR A 421 24.24 -25.08 11.46
C THR A 421 22.80 -25.52 11.18
N ALA A 422 21.81 -24.64 11.46
CA ALA A 422 20.38 -24.91 11.26
C ALA A 422 19.86 -24.44 9.90
N ILE A 423 20.69 -23.83 9.04
CA ILE A 423 20.26 -23.39 7.69
C ILE A 423 20.24 -24.61 6.76
N PRO A 424 19.11 -24.97 6.15
CA PRO A 424 19.08 -26.03 5.15
C PRO A 424 19.98 -25.64 3.97
N LYS A 425 20.83 -26.53 3.54
CA LYS A 425 21.60 -26.35 2.31
C LYS A 425 20.64 -26.34 1.11
N LEU A 426 20.81 -25.37 0.21
CA LEU A 426 20.14 -25.36 -1.07
C LEU A 426 20.40 -26.65 -1.85
N PRO A 427 19.52 -27.09 -2.76
CA PRO A 427 19.70 -28.30 -3.57
C PRO A 427 21.01 -28.33 -4.38
N ASN A 428 21.65 -27.17 -4.60
CA ASN A 428 22.93 -27.00 -5.30
C ASN A 428 24.15 -26.95 -4.37
N GLY A 429 23.99 -27.23 -3.07
CA GLY A 429 25.08 -27.28 -2.09
C GLY A 429 25.65 -25.93 -1.63
N ARG A 430 25.13 -24.81 -2.09
CA ARG A 430 25.56 -23.47 -1.67
C ARG A 430 24.92 -23.09 -0.33
N VAL A 431 25.73 -22.53 0.56
CA VAL A 431 25.28 -21.87 1.79
C VAL A 431 24.87 -20.45 1.39
N ALA A 432 23.66 -20.02 1.78
CA ALA A 432 23.20 -18.66 1.55
C ALA A 432 24.22 -17.66 2.15
N ASN A 433 24.84 -16.88 1.29
CA ASN A 433 25.86 -15.92 1.71
C ASN A 433 25.16 -14.70 2.31
N ARG A 434 25.45 -14.35 3.57
CA ARG A 434 25.00 -13.13 4.20
C ARG A 434 25.77 -11.92 3.64
N GLY A 435 25.46 -11.54 2.43
CA GLY A 435 25.95 -10.32 1.84
C GLY A 435 24.95 -9.18 2.06
N THR A 436 25.09 -8.42 3.14
CA THR A 436 24.52 -7.07 3.20
C THR A 436 25.31 -6.20 2.22
N TYR A 437 25.03 -6.31 0.95
CA TYR A 437 25.55 -5.36 -0.02
C TYR A 437 24.55 -4.22 -0.15
N LEU A 438 24.74 -3.22 0.71
CA LEU A 438 24.33 -1.86 0.36
C LEU A 438 25.51 -1.25 -0.38
N PRO A 439 25.36 -0.78 -1.63
CA PRO A 439 26.42 -0.03 -2.28
C PRO A 439 26.80 1.13 -1.39
N PRO A 440 28.09 1.50 -1.29
CA PRO A 440 28.52 2.64 -0.50
C PRO A 440 27.78 3.87 -1.04
N ARG A 441 26.91 4.44 -0.21
CA ARG A 441 26.28 5.73 -0.50
C ARG A 441 27.39 6.72 -0.75
N ALA A 442 27.37 7.41 -1.88
CA ALA A 442 28.31 8.47 -2.20
C ALA A 442 28.43 9.40 -0.98
N ALA A 443 29.67 9.59 -0.51
CA ALA A 443 29.96 10.52 0.57
C ALA A 443 29.44 11.91 0.17
N GLY A 444 28.40 12.41 0.87
CA GLY A 444 27.76 13.69 0.55
C GLY A 444 26.25 13.66 0.37
N ALA A 445 25.60 12.50 0.42
CA ALA A 445 24.14 12.45 0.40
C ALA A 445 23.58 13.10 1.69
N ARG A 446 23.13 14.34 1.59
CA ARG A 446 22.42 15.02 2.66
C ARG A 446 21.13 14.23 2.94
N SER A 447 20.98 13.70 4.15
CA SER A 447 19.71 13.19 4.61
C SER A 447 18.75 14.38 4.75
N PHE A 448 17.72 14.41 3.92
CA PHE A 448 16.65 15.39 4.09
C PHE A 448 15.83 14.95 5.30
N VAL A 449 15.94 15.69 6.39
CA VAL A 449 15.01 15.60 7.51
C VAL A 449 13.82 16.45 7.10
N PHE A 450 12.71 15.80 6.72
CA PHE A 450 11.46 16.53 6.52
C PHE A 450 11.01 17.09 7.87
N PRO A 451 10.46 18.33 7.91
CA PRO A 451 9.90 18.86 9.13
C PRO A 451 8.74 17.94 9.59
N PRO A 452 8.52 17.82 10.91
CA PRO A 452 7.39 17.06 11.43
C PRO A 452 6.09 17.57 10.80
N GLN A 453 5.26 16.68 10.30
CA GLN A 453 3.97 17.02 9.71
C GLN A 453 2.87 16.80 10.76
N PRO A 454 1.78 17.58 10.72
CA PRO A 454 0.58 17.25 11.46
C PRO A 454 0.09 15.85 11.08
N LEU A 455 -0.40 15.10 12.04
CA LEU A 455 -1.03 13.82 11.78
C LEU A 455 -2.48 14.04 11.36
N HIS A 456 -2.87 13.50 10.23
CA HIS A 456 -4.23 13.54 9.71
C HIS A 456 -4.52 12.25 8.93
N TRP A 457 -5.77 11.97 8.61
CA TRP A 457 -6.17 10.69 8.02
C TRP A 457 -5.39 10.26 6.76
N GLN A 458 -4.87 11.21 5.96
CA GLN A 458 -4.09 10.87 4.76
C GLN A 458 -2.63 10.49 5.04
N ASN A 459 -2.14 10.64 6.26
CA ASN A 459 -0.79 10.24 6.65
C ASN A 459 -0.73 9.47 7.97
N ASP A 460 -1.88 9.13 8.57
CA ASP A 460 -1.94 8.46 9.87
C ASP A 460 -1.55 6.98 9.75
N ALA A 461 -0.47 6.59 10.44
CA ALA A 461 -0.12 5.20 10.69
C ALA A 461 -0.22 4.82 12.18
N LYS A 462 -0.49 5.79 13.04
CA LYS A 462 -0.53 5.61 14.49
C LYS A 462 -1.84 5.00 14.95
N HIS A 463 -2.97 5.42 14.36
CA HIS A 463 -4.30 5.01 14.76
C HIS A 463 -4.95 4.04 13.78
N TYR A 464 -6.20 3.70 14.04
CA TYR A 464 -7.05 2.88 13.18
C TYR A 464 -8.00 3.77 12.37
N GLU A 465 -8.25 3.39 11.13
CA GLU A 465 -9.21 4.06 10.26
C GLU A 465 -10.28 3.07 9.77
N PHE A 466 -11.50 3.55 9.60
CA PHE A 466 -12.63 2.72 9.18
C PHE A 466 -13.29 3.32 7.96
N TRP A 467 -13.12 2.69 6.80
CA TRP A 467 -13.62 3.18 5.53
C TRP A 467 -14.64 2.23 4.92
N THR A 468 -15.67 2.80 4.27
CA THR A 468 -16.69 2.06 3.53
C THR A 468 -17.01 2.73 2.20
N ASN A 469 -17.50 1.94 1.24
CA ASN A 469 -18.10 2.50 0.03
C ASN A 469 -19.52 2.99 0.36
N GLY A 470 -19.81 4.23 -0.02
CA GLY A 470 -21.17 4.75 -0.01
C GLY A 470 -21.94 4.33 -1.27
N SER A 471 -23.27 4.34 -1.17
CA SER A 471 -24.14 4.13 -2.32
C SER A 471 -24.21 5.40 -3.18
N SER A 472 -24.70 5.24 -4.41
CA SER A 472 -24.82 6.39 -5.34
C SER A 472 -25.77 7.49 -4.84
N ASP A 473 -26.71 7.18 -3.94
CA ASP A 473 -27.58 8.16 -3.28
C ASP A 473 -26.98 8.76 -1.99
N GLY A 474 -25.72 8.43 -1.70
CA GLY A 474 -24.95 8.97 -0.58
C GLY A 474 -25.09 8.23 0.73
N LYS A 475 -25.90 7.18 0.83
CA LYS A 475 -26.01 6.40 2.06
C LYS A 475 -24.76 5.58 2.30
N PHE A 476 -24.38 5.47 3.57
CA PHE A 476 -23.23 4.68 3.99
C PHE A 476 -23.49 3.94 5.30
N THR A 477 -22.76 2.86 5.51
CA THR A 477 -22.71 2.12 6.77
C THR A 477 -21.28 1.65 7.03
N ILE A 478 -20.66 2.14 8.08
CA ILE A 478 -19.34 1.75 8.54
C ILE A 478 -19.54 0.73 9.66
N LEU A 479 -19.12 -0.50 9.42
CA LEU A 479 -19.26 -1.62 10.35
C LEU A 479 -18.00 -1.80 11.19
N ASN A 480 -18.13 -2.47 12.32
CA ASN A 480 -17.03 -2.92 13.15
C ASN A 480 -16.10 -1.79 13.66
N VAL A 481 -16.64 -0.60 13.89
CA VAL A 481 -15.87 0.54 14.41
C VAL A 481 -15.51 0.29 15.88
N ARG A 482 -14.22 0.45 16.22
CA ARG A 482 -13.74 0.36 17.61
C ARG A 482 -14.28 1.53 18.44
N PRO A 483 -14.48 1.37 19.77
CA PRO A 483 -14.75 2.50 20.64
C PRO A 483 -13.64 3.54 20.55
N GLY A 484 -14.01 4.83 20.58
CA GLY A 484 -13.03 5.92 20.44
C GLY A 484 -13.69 7.23 20.03
N THR A 485 -12.86 8.24 19.81
CA THR A 485 -13.26 9.56 19.30
C THR A 485 -12.81 9.71 17.87
N TYR A 486 -13.73 10.05 16.97
CA TYR A 486 -13.47 10.05 15.53
C TYR A 486 -13.96 11.33 14.86
N GLN A 487 -13.38 11.66 13.72
CA GLN A 487 -13.90 12.61 12.74
C GLN A 487 -14.39 11.86 11.49
N LEU A 488 -15.44 12.39 10.88
CA LEU A 488 -16.01 11.83 9.65
C LEU A 488 -15.40 12.50 8.44
N HIS A 489 -15.03 11.69 7.45
CA HIS A 489 -14.49 12.13 6.17
C HIS A 489 -15.29 11.53 5.02
N ALA A 490 -15.37 12.26 3.90
CA ALA A 490 -15.88 11.69 2.66
C ALA A 490 -15.12 12.23 1.45
N ILE A 491 -14.91 11.36 0.48
CA ILE A 491 -14.35 11.67 -0.83
C ILE A 491 -15.19 11.00 -1.92
N ALA A 492 -15.33 11.62 -3.07
CA ALA A 492 -16.08 11.05 -4.18
C ALA A 492 -15.49 11.51 -5.52
N ASP A 493 -15.53 10.63 -6.52
CA ASP A 493 -15.12 11.00 -7.86
C ASP A 493 -15.99 12.14 -8.40
N GLY A 494 -15.36 13.10 -9.07
CA GLY A 494 -16.01 14.30 -9.60
C GLY A 494 -16.12 15.44 -8.59
N VAL A 495 -15.90 15.22 -7.29
CA VAL A 495 -15.96 16.27 -6.27
C VAL A 495 -14.55 16.70 -5.87
N PHE A 496 -14.24 17.97 -6.08
CA PHE A 496 -12.94 18.53 -5.73
C PHE A 496 -12.83 18.71 -4.21
N GLY A 497 -11.76 18.18 -3.60
CA GLY A 497 -11.53 18.22 -2.17
C GLY A 497 -12.08 17.00 -1.42
N ALA A 498 -12.25 17.15 -0.13
CA ALA A 498 -12.85 16.19 0.76
C ALA A 498 -13.92 16.87 1.62
N TYR A 499 -14.82 16.08 2.15
CA TYR A 499 -15.59 16.47 3.33
C TYR A 499 -14.79 16.05 4.56
N ASP A 500 -14.43 17.01 5.38
CA ASP A 500 -13.75 16.78 6.65
C ASP A 500 -14.61 17.41 7.75
N ALA A 501 -15.20 16.59 8.62
CA ALA A 501 -16.04 17.08 9.71
C ALA A 501 -15.20 17.84 10.74
N THR A 502 -15.66 18.99 11.20
CA THR A 502 -15.03 19.73 12.29
C THR A 502 -15.41 19.17 13.66
N ALA A 503 -16.56 18.52 13.76
CA ALA A 503 -17.05 17.92 14.99
C ALA A 503 -16.59 16.47 15.12
N THR A 504 -16.27 16.07 16.34
CA THR A 504 -15.94 14.69 16.67
C THR A 504 -17.18 13.88 17.04
N ILE A 505 -17.08 12.59 16.81
CA ILE A 505 -18.08 11.58 17.16
C ILE A 505 -17.49 10.69 18.24
N GLN A 506 -18.12 10.68 19.43
CA GLN A 506 -17.74 9.76 20.49
C GLN A 506 -18.47 8.44 20.31
N ILE A 507 -17.73 7.36 20.15
CA ILE A 507 -18.25 6.00 19.97
C ILE A 507 -17.94 5.18 21.22
N THR A 508 -18.97 4.65 21.85
CA THR A 508 -18.87 3.71 22.98
C THR A 508 -19.15 2.27 22.51
N PRO A 509 -18.78 1.24 23.30
CA PRO A 509 -18.91 -0.15 22.88
C PRO A 509 -20.33 -0.54 22.44
N GLY A 510 -20.44 -1.24 21.30
CA GLY A 510 -21.70 -1.85 20.82
C GLY A 510 -22.77 -0.89 20.31
N GLN A 511 -22.43 0.38 20.06
CA GLN A 511 -23.40 1.39 19.62
C GLN A 511 -23.85 1.22 18.17
N GLN A 512 -25.11 1.64 17.95
CA GLN A 512 -25.69 1.85 16.61
C GLN A 512 -25.94 3.35 16.47
N ILE A 513 -25.12 4.04 15.67
CA ILE A 513 -25.16 5.49 15.52
C ILE A 513 -25.72 5.82 14.13
N ASP A 514 -26.73 6.69 14.10
CA ASP A 514 -27.26 7.27 12.87
C ASP A 514 -26.96 8.77 12.86
N LEU A 515 -26.10 9.19 11.93
CA LEU A 515 -25.69 10.57 11.77
C LEU A 515 -26.71 11.40 10.94
N GLY A 516 -27.77 10.75 10.43
CA GLY A 516 -28.75 11.42 9.58
C GLY A 516 -28.15 11.86 8.24
N THR A 517 -28.67 12.99 7.72
CA THR A 517 -28.18 13.58 6.46
C THR A 517 -27.15 14.65 6.76
N ILE A 518 -25.99 14.52 6.12
CA ILE A 518 -24.82 15.39 6.25
C ILE A 518 -24.66 16.15 4.93
N GLU A 519 -24.73 17.47 4.97
CA GLU A 519 -24.50 18.31 3.80
C GLU A 519 -23.01 18.50 3.56
N TRP A 520 -22.53 18.11 2.37
CA TRP A 520 -21.20 18.38 1.87
C TRP A 520 -21.24 19.55 0.89
N LYS A 521 -20.64 20.68 1.28
CA LYS A 521 -20.50 21.88 0.48
C LYS A 521 -19.03 22.04 0.06
N PRO A 522 -18.66 21.61 -1.16
CA PRO A 522 -17.29 21.79 -1.64
C PRO A 522 -16.92 23.28 -1.71
N VAL A 523 -15.65 23.55 -1.43
CA VAL A 523 -15.12 24.92 -1.54
C VAL A 523 -15.18 25.39 -2.99
N ARG A 524 -15.67 26.61 -3.20
CA ARG A 524 -15.73 27.33 -4.48
C ARG A 524 -15.16 28.73 -4.32
N TYR A 525 -14.32 29.13 -5.27
CA TYR A 525 -13.73 30.48 -5.32
C TYR A 525 -14.35 31.38 -6.41
N GLY A 526 -15.50 31.00 -6.90
CA GLY A 526 -16.23 31.75 -7.90
C GLY A 526 -16.78 30.88 -9.02
N GLN A 527 -17.03 31.49 -10.18
CA GLN A 527 -17.52 30.78 -11.37
C GLN A 527 -16.41 29.89 -11.93
N GLN A 528 -16.71 28.61 -12.14
CA GLN A 528 -15.80 27.69 -12.82
C GLN A 528 -15.70 28.07 -14.31
N ILE A 529 -14.47 28.33 -14.78
CA ILE A 529 -14.17 28.66 -16.18
C ILE A 529 -13.84 27.39 -16.96
N PHE A 530 -12.93 26.56 -16.41
CA PHE A 530 -12.63 25.24 -16.97
C PHE A 530 -12.20 24.25 -15.90
N GLN A 531 -12.21 22.98 -16.30
CA GLN A 531 -11.58 21.89 -15.57
C GLN A 531 -10.92 20.94 -16.55
N ILE A 532 -9.71 20.46 -16.20
CA ILE A 532 -8.96 19.42 -16.91
C ILE A 532 -8.73 18.30 -15.90
N GLY A 533 -9.05 17.06 -16.27
CA GLY A 533 -9.07 15.91 -15.37
C GLY A 533 -10.34 15.82 -14.53
N THR A 534 -10.46 14.73 -13.80
CA THR A 534 -11.60 14.42 -12.94
C THR A 534 -11.11 14.28 -11.50
N PRO A 535 -11.62 15.07 -10.54
CA PRO A 535 -11.21 14.90 -9.16
C PRO A 535 -11.56 13.48 -8.68
N ASN A 536 -10.59 12.58 -8.70
CA ASN A 536 -10.73 11.19 -8.30
C ASN A 536 -9.50 10.67 -7.54
N ARG A 537 -8.57 11.60 -7.24
CA ARG A 537 -7.29 11.34 -6.57
C ARG A 537 -6.40 10.40 -7.37
N SER A 538 -6.49 10.46 -8.69
CA SER A 538 -5.76 9.64 -9.63
C SER A 538 -5.37 10.46 -10.86
N ALA A 539 -4.29 10.07 -11.53
CA ALA A 539 -3.87 10.63 -12.81
C ALA A 539 -4.12 9.65 -13.97
N LYS A 540 -4.87 8.58 -13.74
CA LYS A 540 -5.00 7.46 -14.69
C LYS A 540 -5.73 7.82 -15.98
N GLU A 541 -6.55 8.84 -15.98
CA GLU A 541 -7.27 9.30 -17.18
C GLU A 541 -6.38 10.00 -18.20
N PHE A 542 -5.19 10.41 -17.82
CA PHE A 542 -4.25 11.08 -18.73
C PHE A 542 -3.46 10.06 -19.57
N PHE A 543 -2.87 10.54 -20.67
CA PHE A 543 -2.11 9.70 -21.57
C PHE A 543 -1.02 8.94 -20.83
N LYS A 544 -1.02 7.60 -20.94
CA LYS A 544 -0.17 6.66 -20.22
C LYS A 544 -0.49 6.48 -18.73
N GLY A 545 -1.56 7.03 -18.23
CA GLY A 545 -1.88 6.97 -16.80
C GLY A 545 -2.35 5.61 -16.30
N ASP A 546 -2.87 4.76 -17.17
CA ASP A 546 -3.34 3.40 -16.87
C ASP A 546 -2.34 2.29 -17.28
N ASP A 547 -1.18 2.67 -17.80
CA ASP A 547 -0.13 1.73 -18.19
C ASP A 547 0.66 1.26 -16.95
N HIS A 548 0.50 0.01 -16.54
CA HIS A 548 1.20 -0.51 -15.36
C HIS A 548 2.68 -0.85 -15.60
N TRP A 549 3.14 -0.84 -16.86
CA TRP A 549 4.54 -0.98 -17.21
C TRP A 549 5.22 0.40 -17.34
N HIS A 550 5.21 1.15 -16.26
CA HIS A 550 5.53 2.58 -16.26
C HIS A 550 7.00 2.95 -16.27
N TRP A 551 7.90 2.00 -16.28
CA TRP A 551 9.31 2.36 -16.17
C TRP A 551 9.73 3.41 -17.20
N GLY A 552 10.33 4.49 -16.71
CA GLY A 552 10.85 5.53 -17.56
C GLY A 552 9.83 6.53 -18.11
N MET A 553 8.64 6.62 -17.54
CA MET A 553 7.62 7.59 -17.96
C MET A 553 8.16 9.02 -18.04
N TYR A 554 8.97 9.45 -17.08
CA TYR A 554 9.64 10.75 -17.09
C TYR A 554 10.68 10.90 -18.22
N ILE A 555 11.20 9.79 -18.78
CA ILE A 555 12.13 9.79 -19.89
C ILE A 555 11.36 9.77 -21.22
N GLU A 556 10.26 9.03 -21.28
CA GLU A 556 9.47 8.87 -22.48
C GLU A 556 8.67 10.13 -22.85
N TYR A 557 8.53 11.08 -21.94
CA TYR A 557 7.81 12.33 -22.19
C TYR A 557 8.26 13.00 -23.49
N ALA A 558 9.57 13.22 -23.68
CA ALA A 558 10.11 13.87 -24.85
C ALA A 558 9.84 13.13 -26.17
N LYS A 559 9.67 11.81 -26.11
CA LYS A 559 9.34 10.96 -27.26
C LYS A 559 7.88 11.21 -27.71
N TYR A 560 6.97 11.32 -26.77
CA TYR A 560 5.54 11.48 -27.08
C TYR A 560 5.16 12.95 -27.29
N PHE A 561 5.82 13.87 -26.62
CA PHE A 561 5.56 15.30 -26.67
C PHE A 561 6.83 16.12 -26.98
N PRO A 562 7.43 15.96 -28.18
CA PRO A 562 8.68 16.63 -28.54
C PRO A 562 8.59 18.17 -28.53
N ASN A 563 7.39 18.73 -28.76
CA ASN A 563 7.10 20.17 -28.78
C ASN A 563 6.37 20.68 -27.53
N ASP A 564 6.40 19.88 -26.45
CA ASP A 564 5.63 20.09 -25.24
C ASP A 564 4.10 20.14 -25.48
N ILE A 565 3.33 20.32 -24.40
CA ILE A 565 1.87 20.23 -24.47
C ILE A 565 1.27 21.59 -24.80
N ASN A 566 0.35 21.58 -25.79
CA ASN A 566 -0.56 22.66 -26.10
C ASN A 566 -2.00 22.12 -26.01
N PHE A 567 -2.63 22.28 -24.87
CA PHE A 567 -3.95 21.75 -24.55
C PHE A 567 -5.02 22.83 -24.76
N THR A 568 -6.05 22.54 -25.53
CA THR A 568 -7.19 23.47 -25.75
C THR A 568 -8.43 22.90 -25.05
N VAL A 569 -8.90 23.61 -24.04
CA VAL A 569 -10.10 23.23 -23.26
C VAL A 569 -11.31 23.09 -24.18
N GLY A 570 -12.03 21.99 -24.07
CA GLY A 570 -13.18 21.66 -24.89
C GLY A 570 -12.87 21.12 -26.29
N VAL A 571 -11.58 21.00 -26.65
CA VAL A 571 -11.14 20.47 -27.95
C VAL A 571 -10.18 19.29 -27.76
N SER A 572 -9.13 19.47 -26.96
CA SER A 572 -8.14 18.44 -26.66
C SER A 572 -8.72 17.34 -25.78
N ASP A 573 -8.24 16.12 -25.99
CA ASP A 573 -8.61 14.91 -25.24
C ASP A 573 -7.55 14.64 -24.14
N PRO A 574 -7.89 14.70 -22.85
CA PRO A 574 -6.92 14.44 -21.77
C PRO A 574 -6.19 13.10 -21.91
N ALA A 575 -6.87 12.05 -22.40
CA ALA A 575 -6.29 10.73 -22.58
C ALA A 575 -5.27 10.64 -23.72
N LYS A 576 -5.13 11.70 -24.55
CA LYS A 576 -4.21 11.74 -25.68
C LYS A 576 -3.26 12.92 -25.66
N ASP A 577 -3.77 14.08 -25.22
CA ASP A 577 -3.11 15.38 -25.37
C ASP A 577 -2.53 15.91 -24.06
N TRP A 578 -2.69 15.14 -22.96
CA TRP A 578 -2.13 15.46 -21.65
C TRP A 578 -1.32 14.28 -21.13
N TYR A 579 -0.01 14.46 -20.92
CA TYR A 579 0.84 13.40 -20.40
C TYR A 579 0.66 13.23 -18.90
N ILE A 580 0.67 12.01 -18.41
CA ILE A 580 0.50 11.73 -16.97
C ILE A 580 1.51 12.49 -16.10
N TYR A 581 2.72 12.74 -16.61
CA TYR A 581 3.81 13.27 -15.82
C TYR A 581 4.45 14.50 -16.46
N HIS A 582 4.25 15.66 -15.85
CA HIS A 582 4.86 16.94 -16.26
C HIS A 582 6.28 17.00 -15.69
N VAL A 583 7.29 16.80 -16.52
CA VAL A 583 8.69 16.65 -16.15
C VAL A 583 9.59 17.56 -16.96
N PRO A 584 10.83 17.85 -16.49
CA PRO A 584 11.86 18.47 -17.34
C PRO A 584 12.06 17.68 -18.62
N HIS A 585 12.14 18.39 -19.76
CA HIS A 585 12.23 17.78 -21.08
C HIS A 585 13.65 17.36 -21.39
N ASP A 586 13.89 16.05 -21.53
CA ASP A 586 15.17 15.50 -21.96
C ASP A 586 14.98 14.57 -23.17
N THR A 587 15.80 14.72 -24.18
CA THR A 587 15.84 13.87 -25.37
C THR A 587 16.96 12.84 -25.35
N THR A 588 17.84 12.89 -24.36
CA THR A 588 19.06 12.06 -24.27
C THR A 588 19.06 11.23 -23.00
N PHE A 589 18.42 10.07 -23.04
CA PHE A 589 18.42 9.18 -21.88
C PHE A 589 19.80 8.64 -21.55
N LYS A 590 20.22 8.83 -20.29
CA LYS A 590 21.38 8.18 -19.69
C LYS A 590 20.93 7.29 -18.53
N PRO A 591 21.33 6.02 -18.50
CA PRO A 591 20.87 5.07 -17.45
C PRO A 591 21.31 5.40 -16.03
N SER A 592 21.89 6.57 -15.78
CA SER A 592 22.42 6.96 -14.46
C SER A 592 21.40 7.64 -13.54
N GLY A 593 20.17 7.91 -13.98
CA GLY A 593 19.18 8.68 -13.23
C GLY A 593 19.61 10.13 -12.93
N GLN A 594 20.68 10.62 -13.57
CA GLN A 594 21.22 11.97 -13.45
C GLN A 594 20.92 12.84 -14.66
N ASP A 595 19.94 12.43 -15.46
CA ASP A 595 19.55 13.18 -16.64
C ASP A 595 18.96 14.54 -16.23
N ILE A 596 19.41 15.58 -16.94
CA ILE A 596 19.01 16.95 -16.73
C ILE A 596 18.27 17.43 -17.97
N GLY A 597 16.99 17.70 -17.82
CA GLY A 597 16.14 18.24 -18.88
C GLY A 597 16.04 19.75 -18.83
N ARG A 598 15.62 20.34 -19.94
CA ARG A 598 15.23 21.76 -20.00
C ARG A 598 13.91 22.00 -19.28
N ALA A 599 13.60 23.25 -18.99
CA ALA A 599 12.29 23.65 -18.52
C ALA A 599 11.19 23.25 -19.55
N THR A 600 10.04 22.83 -19.01
CA THR A 600 8.93 22.30 -19.82
C THR A 600 7.69 23.16 -19.64
N PRO A 601 7.37 24.03 -20.59
CA PRO A 601 6.13 24.80 -20.59
C PRO A 601 4.98 23.97 -21.16
N TRP A 602 3.86 23.87 -20.42
CA TRP A 602 2.59 23.36 -20.91
C TRP A 602 1.60 24.49 -21.04
N ASN A 603 1.04 24.67 -22.23
CA ASN A 603 0.10 25.73 -22.53
C ASN A 603 -1.33 25.20 -22.46
N ILE A 604 -2.17 25.89 -21.68
CA ILE A 604 -3.61 25.63 -21.55
C ILE A 604 -4.35 26.78 -22.22
N HIS A 605 -4.94 26.52 -23.37
CA HIS A 605 -5.74 27.48 -24.13
C HIS A 605 -7.21 27.31 -23.77
N PHE A 606 -7.88 28.41 -23.48
CA PHE A 606 -9.31 28.40 -23.15
C PHE A 606 -10.01 29.70 -23.58
N THR A 607 -11.33 29.64 -23.64
CA THR A 607 -12.15 30.78 -23.93
C THR A 607 -12.93 31.19 -22.69
N MET A 608 -12.82 32.44 -22.29
CA MET A 608 -13.66 32.98 -21.21
C MET A 608 -15.10 33.03 -21.65
N PRO A 609 -16.07 32.51 -20.87
CA PRO A 609 -17.49 32.73 -21.12
C PRO A 609 -17.82 34.21 -21.14
N ALA A 610 -18.76 34.62 -21.98
CA ALA A 610 -19.11 36.03 -22.18
C ALA A 610 -19.60 36.76 -20.90
N ASN A 611 -20.15 36.00 -19.95
CA ASN A 611 -20.65 36.49 -18.66
C ASN A 611 -19.69 36.24 -17.50
N ALA A 612 -18.48 35.69 -17.75
CA ALA A 612 -17.53 35.46 -16.70
C ALA A 612 -16.89 36.76 -16.20
N PRO A 613 -16.64 36.93 -14.92
CA PRO A 613 -15.94 38.08 -14.37
C PRO A 613 -14.50 38.14 -14.89
N ILE A 614 -14.03 39.33 -15.25
CA ILE A 614 -12.63 39.61 -15.62
C ILE A 614 -11.98 40.60 -14.65
N ALA A 615 -12.56 40.77 -13.48
CA ALA A 615 -12.04 41.60 -12.40
C ALA A 615 -12.16 40.84 -11.08
N GLY A 616 -11.31 41.17 -10.11
CA GLY A 616 -11.24 40.48 -8.85
C GLY A 616 -10.16 39.41 -8.87
N LYS A 617 -10.40 38.27 -8.22
CA LYS A 617 -9.42 37.19 -8.09
C LYS A 617 -9.78 36.00 -8.98
N ALA A 618 -8.75 35.45 -9.62
CA ALA A 618 -8.80 34.17 -10.28
C ALA A 618 -8.01 33.15 -9.46
N THR A 619 -8.59 31.98 -9.24
CA THR A 619 -7.96 30.90 -8.50
C THR A 619 -7.77 29.70 -9.40
N LEU A 620 -6.51 29.35 -9.67
CA LEU A 620 -6.15 28.10 -10.32
C LEU A 620 -5.94 27.05 -9.24
N ARG A 621 -6.85 26.10 -9.18
CA ARG A 621 -6.85 25.01 -8.21
C ARG A 621 -6.16 23.78 -8.80
N PHE A 622 -5.32 23.15 -8.00
CA PHE A 622 -4.57 21.97 -8.33
C PHE A 622 -4.98 20.81 -7.42
N GLY A 623 -5.51 19.74 -7.97
CA GLY A 623 -5.44 18.41 -7.37
C GLY A 623 -4.15 17.76 -7.86
N ILE A 624 -3.22 17.51 -6.95
CA ILE A 624 -1.91 16.96 -7.26
C ILE A 624 -1.87 15.52 -6.76
N ALA A 625 -1.76 14.57 -7.69
CA ALA A 625 -1.70 13.15 -7.38
C ALA A 625 -0.28 12.69 -6.97
N GLY A 626 0.73 13.48 -7.29
CA GLY A 626 2.10 13.25 -6.86
C GLY A 626 3.03 14.37 -7.34
N SER A 627 4.06 14.70 -6.56
CA SER A 627 5.02 15.73 -6.93
C SER A 627 6.42 15.44 -6.41
N GLY A 628 7.41 15.57 -7.32
CA GLY A 628 8.82 15.71 -7.01
C GLY A 628 9.33 17.13 -7.31
N ALA A 629 8.52 17.96 -7.98
CA ALA A 629 8.83 19.36 -8.26
C ALA A 629 8.69 20.22 -7.00
N ARG A 630 9.57 21.21 -6.85
CA ARG A 630 9.55 22.16 -5.73
C ARG A 630 8.91 23.50 -6.08
N SER A 631 8.77 23.77 -7.36
CA SER A 631 8.16 24.99 -7.87
C SER A 631 7.58 24.74 -9.25
N LEU A 632 6.59 25.56 -9.62
CA LEU A 632 5.98 25.60 -10.93
C LEU A 632 5.91 27.06 -11.37
N GLY A 633 6.48 27.40 -12.53
CA GLY A 633 6.32 28.73 -13.13
C GLY A 633 4.92 28.87 -13.68
N ILE A 634 4.27 30.00 -13.46
CA ILE A 634 2.93 30.29 -13.99
C ILE A 634 2.91 31.59 -14.77
N MET A 635 2.43 31.53 -16.00
CA MET A 635 2.17 32.72 -16.82
C MET A 635 0.70 32.78 -17.22
N VAL A 636 0.14 33.97 -17.28
CA VAL A 636 -1.21 34.25 -17.77
C VAL A 636 -1.10 35.25 -18.94
N ASN A 637 -1.53 34.82 -20.13
CA ASN A 637 -1.46 35.62 -21.37
C ASN A 637 -0.04 36.19 -21.61
N GLY A 638 0.99 35.42 -21.35
CA GLY A 638 2.39 35.81 -21.53
C GLY A 638 2.98 36.66 -20.39
N LYS A 639 2.18 37.03 -19.38
CA LYS A 639 2.65 37.76 -18.21
C LYS A 639 2.99 36.77 -17.09
N ASP A 640 4.20 36.83 -16.57
CA ASP A 640 4.64 36.08 -15.41
C ASP A 640 3.87 36.56 -14.16
N VAL A 641 3.25 35.61 -13.46
CA VAL A 641 2.50 35.85 -12.21
C VAL A 641 3.21 35.26 -10.99
N GLY A 642 4.43 34.79 -11.20
CA GLY A 642 5.33 34.28 -10.17
C GLY A 642 5.37 32.76 -10.09
N PRO A 643 6.38 32.21 -9.40
CA PRO A 643 6.45 30.79 -9.17
C PRO A 643 5.46 30.36 -8.10
N PHE A 644 4.77 29.26 -8.36
CA PHE A 644 4.03 28.54 -7.35
C PHE A 644 4.98 27.59 -6.61
N THR A 645 5.20 27.82 -5.32
CA THR A 645 6.22 27.11 -4.50
C THR A 645 5.60 26.22 -3.42
N ASP A 646 4.34 26.46 -3.04
CA ASP A 646 3.61 25.62 -2.08
C ASP A 646 2.94 24.44 -2.80
N ILE A 647 3.75 23.60 -3.42
CA ILE A 647 3.21 22.47 -4.19
C ILE A 647 2.81 21.33 -3.26
N GLY A 648 3.58 21.07 -2.22
CA GLY A 648 3.33 19.94 -1.31
C GLY A 648 3.44 18.57 -2.00
N GLY A 649 2.85 17.56 -1.37
CA GLY A 649 2.72 16.23 -1.96
C GLY A 649 4.05 15.52 -2.20
N GLY A 650 4.97 15.68 -1.28
CA GLY A 650 6.29 15.04 -1.35
C GLY A 650 6.18 13.52 -1.41
N GLY A 651 7.27 12.91 -1.74
CA GLY A 651 7.43 11.49 -1.85
C GLY A 651 8.25 11.14 -3.08
N SER A 652 8.67 9.91 -3.18
CA SER A 652 9.40 9.43 -4.34
C SER A 652 8.49 8.85 -5.43
N SER A 653 7.17 8.99 -5.28
CA SER A 653 6.19 8.48 -6.24
C SER A 653 6.45 8.90 -7.70
N PRO A 654 6.78 10.16 -8.01
CA PRO A 654 7.08 10.54 -9.39
C PRO A 654 8.35 9.89 -9.94
N ILE A 655 9.36 9.68 -9.07
CA ILE A 655 10.61 9.00 -9.45
C ILE A 655 10.39 7.49 -9.57
N ARG A 656 9.34 6.97 -8.94
CA ARG A 656 8.98 5.56 -8.88
C ARG A 656 7.85 5.25 -9.82
N ASP A 657 7.83 5.82 -11.03
CA ASP A 657 6.96 5.49 -12.15
C ASP A 657 5.92 6.53 -12.54
N GLY A 658 5.97 7.72 -11.96
CA GLY A 658 4.96 8.73 -12.22
C GLY A 658 3.58 8.33 -11.69
N ILE A 659 3.54 7.40 -10.73
CA ILE A 659 2.31 6.98 -10.08
C ILE A 659 1.91 7.97 -8.99
N GLU A 660 0.70 7.85 -8.56
CA GLU A 660 0.11 8.66 -7.50
C GLU A 660 0.87 8.48 -6.18
N GLY A 661 1.00 9.59 -5.45
CA GLY A 661 1.51 9.63 -4.09
C GLY A 661 0.44 10.12 -3.13
N THR A 662 0.84 10.86 -2.11
CA THR A 662 -0.11 11.57 -1.27
C THR A 662 -0.79 12.67 -2.10
N TRP A 663 -2.10 12.57 -2.23
CA TRP A 663 -2.88 13.59 -2.91
C TRP A 663 -2.97 14.84 -2.06
N VAL A 664 -2.76 15.99 -2.70
CA VAL A 664 -2.88 17.30 -2.06
C VAL A 664 -3.68 18.25 -2.93
N GLU A 665 -4.42 19.13 -2.27
CA GLU A 665 -5.09 20.28 -2.90
C GLU A 665 -4.24 21.53 -2.66
N ARG A 666 -4.07 22.32 -3.72
CA ARG A 666 -3.36 23.61 -3.65
C ARG A 666 -4.04 24.62 -4.52
N ASP A 667 -4.03 25.88 -4.07
CA ASP A 667 -4.65 27.00 -4.75
C ASP A 667 -3.61 28.06 -5.10
N PHE A 668 -3.58 28.49 -6.35
CA PHE A 668 -2.76 29.60 -6.82
C PHE A 668 -3.68 30.76 -7.25
N VAL A 669 -3.55 31.90 -6.57
CA VAL A 669 -4.41 33.06 -6.77
C VAL A 669 -3.67 34.13 -7.56
N PHE A 670 -4.32 34.68 -8.59
CA PHE A 670 -3.81 35.80 -9.38
C PHE A 670 -4.92 36.82 -9.69
N ASP A 671 -4.53 37.99 -10.22
CA ASP A 671 -5.46 39.05 -10.57
C ASP A 671 -6.25 38.68 -11.84
N ALA A 672 -7.58 38.63 -11.76
CA ALA A 672 -8.45 38.27 -12.87
C ALA A 672 -8.40 39.30 -14.03
N SER A 673 -7.89 40.52 -13.81
CA SER A 673 -7.68 41.52 -14.87
C SER A 673 -6.62 41.11 -15.92
N LEU A 674 -5.84 40.07 -15.62
CA LEU A 674 -4.90 39.44 -16.58
C LEU A 674 -5.64 38.60 -17.64
N LEU A 675 -6.88 38.22 -17.37
CA LEU A 675 -7.73 37.48 -18.29
C LEU A 675 -8.43 38.47 -19.23
N THR A 676 -8.67 38.03 -20.44
CA THR A 676 -9.38 38.82 -21.46
C THR A 676 -10.70 38.14 -21.83
N THR A 677 -11.67 38.91 -22.29
CA THR A 677 -12.87 38.36 -22.91
C THR A 677 -12.46 37.59 -24.18
N GLY A 678 -12.83 36.31 -24.26
CA GLY A 678 -12.44 35.44 -25.37
C GLY A 678 -11.22 34.56 -25.05
N LYS A 679 -10.25 34.50 -25.96
CA LYS A 679 -9.13 33.54 -25.88
C LYS A 679 -8.10 33.93 -24.83
N ASN A 680 -7.72 32.98 -24.02
CA ASN A 680 -6.68 33.10 -22.98
C ASN A 680 -5.74 31.90 -23.02
N THR A 681 -4.57 32.10 -22.43
CA THR A 681 -3.58 31.03 -22.24
C THR A 681 -3.00 31.09 -20.82
N ILE A 682 -3.02 29.99 -20.11
CA ILE A 682 -2.21 29.75 -18.91
C ILE A 682 -1.06 28.82 -19.29
N THR A 683 0.16 29.23 -18.95
CA THR A 683 1.35 28.40 -19.15
C THR A 683 1.86 27.93 -17.80
N LEU A 684 1.97 26.61 -17.63
CA LEU A 684 2.57 25.97 -16.46
C LEU A 684 3.96 25.48 -16.85
N THR A 685 4.98 25.84 -16.09
CA THR A 685 6.37 25.49 -16.43
C THR A 685 7.03 24.74 -15.28
N VAL A 686 7.32 23.45 -15.48
CA VAL A 686 8.26 22.73 -14.60
C VAL A 686 9.67 23.23 -14.91
N PRO A 687 10.42 23.71 -13.91
CA PRO A 687 11.80 24.20 -14.11
C PRO A 687 12.71 23.11 -14.68
N GLY A 688 13.72 23.52 -15.43
CA GLY A 688 14.78 22.60 -15.86
C GLY A 688 15.51 22.00 -14.68
N GLY A 689 16.03 20.80 -14.84
CA GLY A 689 16.71 20.06 -13.79
C GLY A 689 16.58 18.55 -13.97
N SER A 690 16.65 17.82 -12.86
CA SER A 690 16.49 16.37 -12.88
C SER A 690 15.15 15.96 -13.50
N VAL A 691 15.16 15.05 -14.45
CA VAL A 691 13.95 14.50 -15.08
C VAL A 691 13.06 13.75 -14.08
N ALA A 692 13.60 13.41 -12.90
CA ALA A 692 12.82 12.88 -11.80
C ALA A 692 12.03 13.95 -11.02
N SER A 693 12.23 15.24 -11.32
CA SER A 693 11.48 16.34 -10.69
C SER A 693 10.31 16.73 -11.56
N GLY A 694 9.14 16.24 -11.23
CA GLY A 694 7.94 16.53 -11.99
C GLY A 694 6.68 16.45 -11.15
N MET A 695 5.52 16.54 -11.81
CA MET A 695 4.20 16.55 -11.19
C MET A 695 3.24 15.62 -11.92
N CYS A 696 2.43 14.89 -11.16
CA CYS A 696 1.23 14.22 -11.64
C CYS A 696 0.02 15.04 -11.21
N TYR A 697 -0.76 15.51 -12.16
CA TYR A 697 -2.02 16.19 -11.88
C TYR A 697 -3.14 15.16 -11.78
N ASP A 698 -4.05 15.34 -10.83
CA ASP A 698 -5.37 14.72 -10.82
C ASP A 698 -6.35 15.63 -11.54
N VAL A 699 -6.36 16.91 -11.16
CA VAL A 699 -7.27 17.89 -11.73
C VAL A 699 -6.67 19.29 -11.68
N LEU A 700 -6.96 20.06 -12.71
CA LEU A 700 -6.74 21.51 -12.77
C LEU A 700 -8.08 22.21 -13.00
N ARG A 701 -8.40 23.20 -12.16
CA ARG A 701 -9.65 23.97 -12.27
C ARG A 701 -9.36 25.44 -12.12
N LEU A 702 -9.86 26.25 -13.06
CA LEU A 702 -9.85 27.71 -12.95
C LEU A 702 -11.23 28.20 -12.48
N GLU A 703 -11.24 28.96 -11.41
CA GLU A 703 -12.42 29.65 -10.88
C GLU A 703 -12.16 31.15 -10.79
N VAL A 704 -13.15 31.97 -11.08
CA VAL A 704 -13.04 33.46 -11.02
C VAL A 704 -14.17 34.04 -10.19
N ALA A 705 -13.77 34.73 -9.13
CA ALA A 705 -14.69 35.44 -8.24
C ALA A 705 -15.10 36.82 -8.87
N PRO A 706 -16.32 37.26 -8.64
CA PRO A 706 -16.68 38.64 -8.95
C PRO A 706 -15.91 39.63 -8.08
N ALA A 707 -15.72 40.86 -8.55
CA ALA A 707 -14.87 41.87 -7.91
C ALA A 707 -15.26 42.23 -6.46
N ASN A 708 -16.47 41.88 -6.04
CA ASN A 708 -17.03 42.24 -4.72
C ASN A 708 -17.10 41.08 -3.73
N GLN A 709 -16.38 39.99 -3.99
CA GLN A 709 -16.25 38.86 -3.04
C GLN A 709 -14.82 38.72 -2.52
#